data_2e4efe49e63b429f484b4f0353d03602
#
_entry.id   2e4efe49e63b429f484b4f0353d03602
#
_cell.length_a   1.000
_cell.length_b   1.000
_cell.length_c   1.000
_cell.angle_alpha   90.00
_cell.angle_beta   90.00
_cell.angle_gamma   90.00
#
_symmetry.space_group_name_H-M   'P 1'
#
loop_
_entity.id
_entity.type
_entity.pdbx_description
1 polymer ?
#
loop_
_entity_poly.entity_id
_entity_poly.type
_entity_poly.pdbx_seq_one_letter_code
_entity_poly.pdbx_strand_id
1 'polypeptide(L)'
;MSGIATKLQQNRERAAGVGTNAHAVKFLNQDYEALKRECLESGRLFQDDTFEANVSALGFKELGPNSSKVRGVEWLRPKQLTSNPTFISGGATRTDICQGALGDCWLLAAIASLTLNQDVFARVVPSGQSFDGDYAGIFHFQFWQFGDWVDVVIDDRLPSRNRKLLFVHSAEGSEFWSALLEKAYSKLNGCYEALSGGTTTEGFEDFTGGIAEVHELAKAGPNLFKIILKALSWGSLLGCSIDITDSADSEAITSQKLVKGHAYSVTGADEVEYRGDLTKLIRIRNPWGQMEWTGAWSDGSSEWRQISDNDREKLSCKAEDGEFWMSFSDFLHHYSRVEICNLTPDALSDDSINKWALSKFDANWRKGSTAGGCRNYPNSFWMNPQFLIKLEEQDDDPTDNEVGCSFVVGLIQKNRRKMRKVGEDMHTIGFAIYEFAGQRNVHLDCNFFQRHASAARSETFINLREVCSHFCLPPGEYLIVPSTFEPNKDGDFCVRVFSEKQAEFQELDDPVECNVPEINVNEGDIDSRFKTLFGQLAGADAEISAFELLNILNKVITKRKDIQTDGFSLDTCRNMVNLLDKDGSGKLGMVEFKILWTKIEVYLDVFCKNDKDKSGTMSSMEMREAIVKAGQILCFSLNNTLHQIMVARYSDTNLTIDFDNFVGCIVRLESMFKTFKMLDKDKTGTIELNFFEWLNFSML
;
A
#
# COMPACT_ATOMS: atom_id res chain seq x y z
N MET A 1 -1.26 -6.42 -19.39
CA MET A 1 -0.47 -5.44 -20.17
C MET A 1 -0.90 -4.00 -19.93
N SER A 2 -2.18 -3.68 -19.81
CA SER A 2 -2.62 -2.32 -19.43
C SER A 2 -2.04 -1.83 -18.10
N GLY A 3 -1.93 -2.70 -17.08
CA GLY A 3 -1.36 -2.34 -15.78
C GLY A 3 0.10 -1.88 -15.81
N ILE A 4 0.93 -2.43 -16.70
CA ILE A 4 2.34 -1.99 -16.85
C ILE A 4 2.40 -0.60 -17.47
N ALA A 5 1.60 -0.36 -18.52
CA ALA A 5 1.54 0.96 -19.16
C ALA A 5 1.05 2.03 -18.18
N THR A 6 0.02 1.71 -17.39
CA THR A 6 -0.49 2.59 -16.32
C THR A 6 0.59 2.90 -15.28
N LYS A 7 1.34 1.89 -14.82
CA LYS A 7 2.43 2.08 -13.85
C LYS A 7 3.56 2.96 -14.43
N LEU A 8 3.94 2.74 -15.66
CA LEU A 8 4.94 3.57 -16.34
C LEU A 8 4.46 5.02 -16.50
N GLN A 9 3.19 5.23 -16.84
CA GLN A 9 2.59 6.55 -16.95
C GLN A 9 2.59 7.25 -15.58
N GLN A 10 2.15 6.58 -14.52
CA GLN A 10 2.17 7.12 -13.15
C GLN A 10 3.58 7.50 -12.70
N ASN A 11 4.59 6.69 -13.01
CA ASN A 11 5.98 7.02 -12.66
C ASN A 11 6.47 8.28 -13.40
N ARG A 12 6.09 8.47 -14.67
CA ARG A 12 6.40 9.69 -15.42
C ARG A 12 5.69 10.91 -14.86
N GLU A 13 4.43 10.77 -14.50
CA GLU A 13 3.63 11.84 -13.87
C GLU A 13 4.21 12.25 -12.53
N ARG A 14 4.63 11.29 -11.68
CA ARG A 14 5.33 11.58 -10.42
C ARG A 14 6.65 12.31 -10.64
N ALA A 15 7.43 11.90 -11.62
CA ALA A 15 8.66 12.60 -12.00
C ALA A 15 8.42 14.05 -12.47
N ALA A 16 7.22 14.34 -12.99
CA ALA A 16 6.75 15.67 -13.36
C ALA A 16 6.09 16.45 -12.20
N GLY A 17 6.09 15.91 -10.96
CA GLY A 17 5.57 16.56 -9.76
C GLY A 17 4.08 16.30 -9.48
N VAL A 18 3.42 15.42 -10.23
CA VAL A 18 2.06 14.98 -9.91
C VAL A 18 2.11 14.08 -8.66
N GLY A 19 1.14 14.27 -7.75
CA GLY A 19 1.07 13.58 -6.47
C GLY A 19 1.50 14.44 -5.28
N THR A 20 2.01 15.65 -5.52
CA THR A 20 2.19 16.66 -4.46
C THR A 20 0.83 17.27 -4.08
N ASN A 21 0.71 17.90 -2.90
CA ASN A 21 -0.54 18.56 -2.49
C ASN A 21 -0.96 19.68 -3.47
N ALA A 22 0.01 20.42 -4.02
CA ALA A 22 -0.25 21.46 -5.02
C ALA A 22 -0.70 20.88 -6.38
N HIS A 23 -0.29 19.66 -6.71
CA HIS A 23 -0.60 18.97 -7.96
C HIS A 23 -1.11 17.55 -7.68
N ALA A 24 -2.19 17.48 -6.91
CA ALA A 24 -2.78 16.21 -6.48
C ALA A 24 -3.29 15.36 -7.66
N VAL A 25 -3.18 14.05 -7.52
CA VAL A 25 -3.73 13.10 -8.50
C VAL A 25 -5.25 13.22 -8.53
N LYS A 26 -5.83 13.39 -9.70
CA LYS A 26 -7.29 13.48 -9.88
C LYS A 26 -7.93 12.09 -9.66
N PHE A 27 -8.63 11.92 -8.56
CA PHE A 27 -9.30 10.64 -8.26
C PHE A 27 -10.36 10.33 -9.31
N LEU A 28 -10.33 9.12 -9.87
CA LEU A 28 -11.22 8.69 -10.97
C LEU A 28 -11.21 9.62 -12.18
N ASN A 29 -10.08 10.32 -12.42
CA ASN A 29 -9.91 11.30 -13.50
C ASN A 29 -10.88 12.50 -13.46
N GLN A 30 -11.46 12.82 -12.29
CA GLN A 30 -12.33 13.96 -12.12
C GLN A 30 -11.53 15.23 -11.83
N ASP A 31 -11.71 16.24 -12.69
CA ASP A 31 -11.11 17.57 -12.56
C ASP A 31 -12.13 18.54 -11.96
N TYR A 32 -11.89 18.97 -10.72
CA TYR A 32 -12.81 19.87 -10.01
C TYR A 32 -13.12 21.16 -10.78
N GLU A 33 -12.09 21.86 -11.24
CA GLU A 33 -12.24 23.14 -11.93
C GLU A 33 -12.97 23.01 -13.27
N ALA A 34 -12.65 21.94 -14.04
CA ALA A 34 -13.32 21.67 -15.30
C ALA A 34 -14.79 21.32 -15.10
N LEU A 35 -15.09 20.42 -14.15
CA LEU A 35 -16.47 20.00 -13.84
C LEU A 35 -17.30 21.14 -13.26
N LYS A 36 -16.73 21.97 -12.39
CA LYS A 36 -17.39 23.14 -11.82
C LYS A 36 -17.77 24.14 -12.92
N ARG A 37 -16.83 24.44 -13.83
CA ARG A 37 -17.07 25.35 -14.96
C ARG A 37 -18.19 24.83 -15.88
N GLU A 38 -18.16 23.56 -16.24
CA GLU A 38 -19.21 22.94 -17.06
C GLU A 38 -20.58 23.05 -16.38
N CYS A 39 -20.66 22.84 -15.07
CA CYS A 39 -21.91 22.99 -14.31
C CYS A 39 -22.41 24.43 -14.32
N LEU A 40 -21.53 25.40 -14.12
CA LEU A 40 -21.88 26.82 -14.14
C LEU A 40 -22.36 27.28 -15.53
N GLU A 41 -21.68 26.87 -16.60
CA GLU A 41 -22.04 27.18 -17.99
C GLU A 41 -23.38 26.55 -18.38
N SER A 42 -23.64 25.31 -17.93
CA SER A 42 -24.90 24.61 -18.23
C SER A 42 -26.07 25.00 -17.31
N GLY A 43 -25.81 25.73 -16.22
CA GLY A 43 -26.77 26.03 -15.18
C GLY A 43 -27.31 24.82 -14.42
N ARG A 44 -26.54 23.69 -14.40
CA ARG A 44 -26.92 22.46 -13.72
C ARG A 44 -26.02 22.25 -12.51
N LEU A 45 -26.58 21.73 -11.44
CA LEU A 45 -25.79 21.32 -10.30
C LEU A 45 -25.10 19.98 -10.59
N PHE A 46 -23.87 19.85 -10.16
CA PHE A 46 -23.08 18.63 -10.30
C PHE A 46 -23.79 17.41 -9.72
N GLN A 47 -23.74 16.32 -10.42
CA GLN A 47 -24.18 14.99 -9.98
C GLN A 47 -23.03 14.03 -10.24
N ASP A 48 -22.50 13.45 -9.18
CA ASP A 48 -21.38 12.54 -9.24
C ASP A 48 -21.85 11.16 -9.73
N ASP A 49 -21.48 10.80 -10.95
CA ASP A 49 -21.77 9.51 -11.59
C ASP A 49 -20.82 8.40 -11.15
N THR A 50 -19.70 8.76 -10.52
CA THR A 50 -18.72 7.79 -9.99
C THR A 50 -19.00 7.41 -8.53
N PHE A 51 -19.81 8.22 -7.82
CA PHE A 51 -20.27 7.95 -6.46
C PHE A 51 -21.73 8.41 -6.33
N GLU A 52 -22.62 7.68 -6.98
CA GLU A 52 -24.03 8.04 -7.09
C GLU A 52 -24.71 8.16 -5.73
N ALA A 53 -25.59 9.16 -5.59
CA ALA A 53 -26.39 9.40 -4.39
C ALA A 53 -27.52 8.35 -4.28
N ASN A 54 -27.18 7.13 -4.00
CA ASN A 54 -28.07 5.98 -3.86
C ASN A 54 -27.55 4.98 -2.80
N VAL A 55 -28.23 3.86 -2.63
CA VAL A 55 -27.90 2.87 -1.61
C VAL A 55 -26.53 2.22 -1.81
N SER A 56 -25.99 2.18 -3.02
CA SER A 56 -24.66 1.59 -3.28
C SER A 56 -23.51 2.41 -2.66
N ALA A 57 -23.73 3.72 -2.48
CA ALA A 57 -22.81 4.60 -1.78
C ALA A 57 -22.90 4.44 -0.25
N LEU A 58 -24.04 3.99 0.28
CA LEU A 58 -24.20 3.73 1.71
C LEU A 58 -23.40 2.50 2.15
N GLY A 59 -23.61 1.37 1.47
CA GLY A 59 -22.92 0.16 1.87
C GLY A 59 -23.35 -1.11 1.14
N PHE A 60 -22.91 -2.23 1.67
CA PHE A 60 -23.02 -3.55 1.03
C PHE A 60 -23.64 -4.63 1.94
N LYS A 61 -23.54 -4.50 3.27
CA LYS A 61 -24.04 -5.48 4.25
C LYS A 61 -25.00 -4.80 5.22
N GLU A 62 -24.49 -4.06 6.22
CA GLU A 62 -25.33 -3.40 7.23
C GLU A 62 -26.07 -2.17 6.69
N LEU A 63 -25.45 -1.46 5.76
CA LEU A 63 -26.04 -0.35 5.01
C LEU A 63 -26.35 -0.74 3.56
N GLY A 64 -26.43 -2.03 3.28
CA GLY A 64 -26.78 -2.56 1.96
C GLY A 64 -28.28 -2.45 1.64
N PRO A 65 -28.68 -2.75 0.38
CA PRO A 65 -30.04 -2.50 -0.12
C PRO A 65 -31.13 -3.23 0.63
N ASN A 66 -30.84 -4.33 1.28
CA ASN A 66 -31.80 -5.15 2.03
C ASN A 66 -31.89 -4.79 3.52
N SER A 67 -31.08 -3.85 3.98
CA SER A 67 -31.02 -3.46 5.39
C SER A 67 -32.19 -2.57 5.79
N SER A 68 -32.70 -2.77 7.00
CA SER A 68 -33.66 -1.86 7.61
C SER A 68 -33.04 -0.49 7.92
N LYS A 69 -31.72 -0.42 8.08
CA LYS A 69 -30.98 0.81 8.39
C LYS A 69 -30.99 1.82 7.24
N VAL A 70 -31.24 1.40 5.99
CA VAL A 70 -31.29 2.30 4.83
C VAL A 70 -32.69 2.73 4.44
N ARG A 71 -33.74 2.23 5.13
CA ARG A 71 -35.10 2.61 4.84
C ARG A 71 -35.33 4.07 5.19
N GLY A 72 -35.96 4.81 4.26
CA GLY A 72 -36.29 6.22 4.44
C GLY A 72 -35.07 7.15 4.39
N VAL A 73 -33.93 6.68 3.87
CA VAL A 73 -32.79 7.54 3.57
C VAL A 73 -33.04 8.28 2.27
N GLU A 74 -32.93 9.60 2.33
CA GLU A 74 -33.02 10.52 1.21
C GLU A 74 -31.69 11.23 1.03
N TRP A 75 -31.33 11.55 -0.21
CA TRP A 75 -30.12 12.29 -0.54
C TRP A 75 -30.46 13.73 -0.79
N LEU A 76 -30.18 14.60 0.18
CA LEU A 76 -30.53 16.01 0.17
C LEU A 76 -29.27 16.89 0.10
N ARG A 77 -29.40 18.00 -0.66
CA ARG A 77 -28.35 19.03 -0.68
C ARG A 77 -28.50 19.95 0.54
N PRO A 78 -27.43 20.58 1.04
CA PRO A 78 -27.46 21.50 2.16
C PRO A 78 -28.53 22.60 2.02
N LYS A 79 -28.72 23.16 0.82
CA LYS A 79 -29.76 24.13 0.52
C LYS A 79 -31.21 23.60 0.66
N GLN A 80 -31.38 22.29 0.69
CA GLN A 80 -32.66 21.63 0.94
C GLN A 80 -32.87 21.31 2.44
N LEU A 81 -31.78 21.23 3.21
CA LEU A 81 -31.77 20.92 4.64
C LEU A 81 -32.00 22.19 5.48
N THR A 82 -31.32 23.28 5.11
CA THR A 82 -31.42 24.58 5.80
C THR A 82 -31.50 25.72 4.81
N SER A 83 -32.07 26.86 5.27
CA SER A 83 -32.24 28.07 4.45
C SER A 83 -30.93 28.82 4.22
N ASN A 84 -29.94 28.66 5.08
CA ASN A 84 -28.64 29.35 5.00
C ASN A 84 -27.47 28.40 5.30
N PRO A 85 -27.17 27.48 4.38
CA PRO A 85 -26.02 26.55 4.57
C PRO A 85 -24.74 27.31 4.45
N THR A 86 -23.80 27.00 5.33
CA THR A 86 -22.42 27.50 5.29
C THR A 86 -21.47 26.32 5.07
N PHE A 87 -20.37 26.55 4.35
CA PHE A 87 -19.32 25.53 4.21
C PHE A 87 -18.50 25.47 5.50
N ILE A 88 -17.85 26.56 5.88
CA ILE A 88 -17.17 26.77 7.17
C ILE A 88 -17.67 28.07 7.76
N SER A 89 -18.01 28.08 9.05
CA SER A 89 -18.54 29.25 9.77
C SER A 89 -17.57 29.62 10.92
N GLY A 90 -16.99 30.81 10.86
CA GLY A 90 -16.09 31.26 11.92
C GLY A 90 -14.75 30.56 12.04
N GLY A 91 -14.41 29.71 11.07
CA GLY A 91 -13.25 28.81 11.07
C GLY A 91 -13.64 27.37 11.42
N ALA A 92 -12.92 26.41 10.87
CA ALA A 92 -13.17 25.00 11.18
C ALA A 92 -12.71 24.68 12.61
N THR A 93 -13.61 24.11 13.39
CA THR A 93 -13.38 23.76 14.78
C THR A 93 -13.71 22.29 15.03
N ARG A 94 -13.21 21.76 16.13
CA ARG A 94 -13.51 20.38 16.55
C ARG A 94 -14.99 20.19 16.94
N THR A 95 -15.70 21.24 17.28
CA THR A 95 -17.13 21.19 17.62
C THR A 95 -18.03 20.98 16.40
N ASP A 96 -17.49 21.17 15.19
CA ASP A 96 -18.19 20.91 13.92
C ASP A 96 -18.26 19.42 13.57
N ILE A 97 -17.78 18.56 14.48
CA ILE A 97 -17.67 17.12 14.26
C ILE A 97 -18.47 16.40 15.34
N CYS A 98 -19.69 15.99 14.98
CA CYS A 98 -20.55 15.16 15.79
C CYS A 98 -20.86 13.87 15.03
N GLN A 99 -20.59 12.73 15.67
CA GLN A 99 -20.82 11.41 15.08
C GLN A 99 -22.31 11.13 14.89
N GLY A 100 -22.68 10.57 13.73
CA GLY A 100 -24.01 10.08 13.43
C GLY A 100 -24.10 8.54 13.56
N ALA A 101 -24.87 7.95 12.67
CA ALA A 101 -25.21 6.52 12.72
C ALA A 101 -24.17 5.62 12.01
N LEU A 102 -22.89 5.96 12.06
CA LEU A 102 -21.79 5.19 11.47
C LEU A 102 -20.72 4.90 12.53
N GLY A 103 -20.10 3.75 12.49
CA GLY A 103 -19.03 3.35 13.42
C GLY A 103 -17.65 3.85 12.99
N ASP A 104 -17.51 5.12 12.69
CA ASP A 104 -16.28 5.77 12.18
C ASP A 104 -15.65 6.77 13.16
N CYS A 105 -15.85 6.55 14.46
CA CYS A 105 -15.27 7.39 15.52
C CYS A 105 -13.75 7.64 15.35
N TRP A 106 -13.02 6.66 14.85
CA TRP A 106 -11.60 6.77 14.55
C TRP A 106 -11.28 7.87 13.53
N LEU A 107 -12.09 7.97 12.46
CA LEU A 107 -11.97 9.01 11.43
C LEU A 107 -12.34 10.37 12.02
N LEU A 108 -13.42 10.43 12.80
CA LEU A 108 -13.88 11.69 13.37
C LEU A 108 -12.94 12.24 14.44
N ALA A 109 -12.30 11.35 15.22
CA ALA A 109 -11.24 11.75 16.12
C ALA A 109 -10.04 12.32 15.33
N ALA A 110 -9.71 11.73 14.18
CA ALA A 110 -8.66 12.26 13.32
C ALA A 110 -9.03 13.62 12.71
N ILE A 111 -10.28 13.82 12.27
CA ILE A 111 -10.75 15.10 11.74
C ILE A 111 -10.76 16.18 12.85
N ALA A 112 -11.15 15.83 14.08
CA ALA A 112 -11.09 16.76 15.19
C ALA A 112 -9.66 17.21 15.52
N SER A 113 -8.71 16.30 15.53
CA SER A 113 -7.28 16.64 15.68
C SER A 113 -6.76 17.50 14.53
N LEU A 114 -7.23 17.25 13.29
CA LEU A 114 -6.84 18.02 12.11
C LEU A 114 -7.19 19.51 12.25
N THR A 115 -8.32 19.84 12.90
CA THR A 115 -8.74 21.25 13.10
C THR A 115 -7.79 22.05 14.00
N LEU A 116 -6.92 21.39 14.76
CA LEU A 116 -5.93 22.04 15.62
C LEU A 116 -4.73 22.59 14.83
N ASN A 117 -4.52 22.12 13.61
CA ASN A 117 -3.42 22.55 12.75
C ASN A 117 -3.97 23.10 11.43
N GLN A 118 -4.07 24.41 11.34
CA GLN A 118 -4.69 25.11 10.19
C GLN A 118 -3.92 24.90 8.89
N ASP A 119 -2.61 24.76 8.93
CA ASP A 119 -1.78 24.56 7.73
C ASP A 119 -2.04 23.15 7.15
N VAL A 120 -2.12 22.14 8.00
CA VAL A 120 -2.45 20.77 7.59
C VAL A 120 -3.92 20.68 7.17
N PHE A 121 -4.81 21.36 7.90
CA PHE A 121 -6.24 21.44 7.54
C PHE A 121 -6.43 22.00 6.13
N ALA A 122 -5.74 23.08 5.78
CA ALA A 122 -5.82 23.71 4.45
C ALA A 122 -5.34 22.80 3.31
N ARG A 123 -4.49 21.81 3.60
CA ARG A 123 -4.08 20.80 2.60
C ARG A 123 -5.19 19.80 2.30
N VAL A 124 -6.00 19.44 3.30
CA VAL A 124 -7.11 18.47 3.18
C VAL A 124 -8.36 19.15 2.67
N VAL A 125 -8.65 20.36 3.13
CA VAL A 125 -9.84 21.16 2.80
C VAL A 125 -9.42 22.39 1.99
N PRO A 126 -9.37 22.30 0.66
CA PRO A 126 -9.00 23.43 -0.19
C PRO A 126 -9.90 24.65 0.05
N SER A 127 -9.29 25.81 0.10
CA SER A 127 -10.00 27.09 0.33
C SER A 127 -10.89 27.50 -0.84
N GLY A 128 -11.77 28.47 -0.62
CA GLY A 128 -12.62 29.07 -1.69
C GLY A 128 -13.85 28.27 -2.07
N GLN A 129 -14.20 27.25 -1.31
CA GLN A 129 -15.44 26.50 -1.48
C GLN A 129 -16.58 27.14 -0.67
N SER A 130 -17.76 27.27 -1.26
CA SER A 130 -18.89 27.95 -0.65
C SER A 130 -20.22 27.49 -1.25
N PHE A 131 -21.33 27.71 -0.52
CA PHE A 131 -22.68 27.59 -1.03
C PHE A 131 -23.19 28.89 -1.66
N ASP A 132 -22.41 29.96 -1.60
CA ASP A 132 -22.74 31.28 -2.17
C ASP A 132 -21.96 31.52 -3.47
N GLY A 133 -22.36 32.56 -4.24
CA GLY A 133 -21.68 32.95 -5.48
C GLY A 133 -21.76 31.88 -6.56
N ASP A 134 -20.58 31.42 -7.04
CA ASP A 134 -20.45 30.42 -8.10
C ASP A 134 -20.72 28.98 -7.58
N TYR A 135 -21.85 28.79 -6.94
CA TYR A 135 -22.29 27.51 -6.43
C TYR A 135 -22.75 26.58 -7.55
N ALA A 136 -22.07 25.45 -7.68
CA ALA A 136 -22.36 24.44 -8.68
C ALA A 136 -22.73 23.06 -8.08
N GLY A 137 -22.91 22.96 -6.75
CA GLY A 137 -23.22 21.69 -6.08
C GLY A 137 -22.05 20.68 -6.10
N ILE A 138 -20.83 21.16 -6.28
CA ILE A 138 -19.59 20.40 -6.36
C ILE A 138 -18.62 20.87 -5.31
N PHE A 139 -17.95 19.92 -4.66
CA PHE A 139 -16.92 20.15 -3.64
C PHE A 139 -15.77 19.17 -3.84
N HIS A 140 -14.59 19.49 -3.28
CA HIS A 140 -13.44 18.60 -3.35
C HIS A 140 -12.61 18.66 -2.07
N PHE A 141 -11.89 17.55 -1.83
CA PHE A 141 -11.01 17.37 -0.67
C PHE A 141 -9.78 16.59 -1.10
N GLN A 142 -8.67 16.82 -0.42
CA GLN A 142 -7.43 16.14 -0.73
C GLN A 142 -7.01 15.22 0.40
N PHE A 143 -6.56 14.02 0.03
CA PHE A 143 -6.09 13.00 0.96
C PHE A 143 -4.74 12.48 0.49
N TRP A 144 -3.84 12.26 1.45
CA TRP A 144 -2.62 11.55 1.16
C TRP A 144 -2.90 10.05 1.04
N GLN A 145 -2.50 9.42 -0.06
CA GLN A 145 -2.73 8.01 -0.33
C GLN A 145 -1.44 7.34 -0.79
N PHE A 146 -0.79 6.62 0.12
CA PHE A 146 0.37 5.77 -0.18
C PHE A 146 1.52 6.49 -0.88
N GLY A 147 1.71 7.77 -0.58
CA GLY A 147 2.80 8.58 -1.09
C GLY A 147 2.42 9.65 -2.11
N ASP A 148 1.15 9.72 -2.50
CA ASP A 148 0.62 10.76 -3.38
C ASP A 148 -0.57 11.45 -2.72
N TRP A 149 -0.68 12.77 -2.91
CA TRP A 149 -1.92 13.49 -2.62
C TRP A 149 -2.93 13.23 -3.74
N VAL A 150 -4.17 13.00 -3.35
CA VAL A 150 -5.27 12.62 -4.24
C VAL A 150 -6.41 13.59 -4.03
N ASP A 151 -6.86 14.24 -5.09
CA ASP A 151 -8.00 15.17 -5.09
C ASP A 151 -9.29 14.42 -5.38
N VAL A 152 -10.23 14.43 -4.44
CA VAL A 152 -11.49 13.69 -4.50
C VAL A 152 -12.64 14.67 -4.67
N VAL A 153 -13.29 14.64 -5.81
CA VAL A 153 -14.45 15.47 -6.15
C VAL A 153 -15.74 14.75 -5.76
N ILE A 154 -16.69 15.47 -5.20
CA ILE A 154 -18.02 14.97 -4.81
C ILE A 154 -19.14 15.97 -5.18
N ASP A 155 -20.35 15.47 -5.34
CA ASP A 155 -21.51 16.33 -5.25
C ASP A 155 -21.96 16.53 -3.78
N ASP A 156 -22.74 17.56 -3.52
CA ASP A 156 -23.18 17.93 -2.17
C ASP A 156 -24.49 17.26 -1.71
N ARG A 157 -24.95 16.20 -2.39
CA ARG A 157 -26.06 15.38 -1.91
C ARG A 157 -25.60 14.52 -0.74
N LEU A 158 -26.17 14.71 0.43
CA LEU A 158 -25.81 14.03 1.68
C LEU A 158 -26.92 13.07 2.13
N PRO A 159 -26.58 11.88 2.65
CA PRO A 159 -27.57 10.95 3.16
C PRO A 159 -28.25 11.51 4.41
N SER A 160 -29.56 11.59 4.35
CA SER A 160 -30.42 12.26 5.35
C SER A 160 -31.63 11.39 5.68
N ARG A 161 -32.18 11.57 6.87
CA ARG A 161 -33.44 10.97 7.29
C ARG A 161 -34.26 11.99 8.09
N ASN A 162 -35.53 12.13 7.74
CA ASN A 162 -36.39 13.13 8.35
C ASN A 162 -35.79 14.57 8.32
N ARG A 163 -35.12 14.91 7.20
CA ARG A 163 -34.38 16.18 6.98
C ARG A 163 -33.23 16.45 7.96
N LYS A 164 -32.65 15.41 8.56
CA LYS A 164 -31.45 15.50 9.38
C LYS A 164 -30.35 14.63 8.72
N LEU A 165 -29.10 15.07 8.79
CA LEU A 165 -27.97 14.26 8.33
C LEU A 165 -27.94 12.93 9.07
N LEU A 166 -27.67 11.85 8.35
CA LEU A 166 -27.63 10.51 8.91
C LEU A 166 -26.30 10.23 9.61
N PHE A 167 -25.23 10.78 9.09
CA PHE A 167 -23.85 10.54 9.54
C PHE A 167 -23.27 11.81 10.19
N VAL A 168 -22.02 12.14 9.93
CA VAL A 168 -21.38 13.31 10.53
C VAL A 168 -22.17 14.59 10.30
N HIS A 169 -22.22 15.43 11.31
CA HIS A 169 -22.88 16.74 11.28
C HIS A 169 -22.20 17.71 12.25
N SER A 170 -22.36 19.01 12.02
CA SER A 170 -21.97 20.05 12.97
C SER A 170 -23.05 20.26 14.03
N ALA A 171 -22.65 20.60 15.25
CA ALA A 171 -23.56 20.98 16.34
C ALA A 171 -24.42 22.19 15.98
N GLU A 172 -23.92 23.10 15.15
CA GLU A 172 -24.66 24.29 14.69
C GLU A 172 -25.76 23.98 13.66
N GLY A 173 -25.73 22.81 13.02
CA GLY A 173 -26.77 22.34 12.08
C GLY A 173 -26.85 23.07 10.73
N SER A 174 -26.09 24.13 10.52
CA SER A 174 -26.02 24.91 9.26
C SER A 174 -24.71 24.81 8.54
N GLU A 175 -23.70 24.18 9.13
CA GLU A 175 -22.36 24.00 8.62
C GLU A 175 -22.14 22.59 8.07
N PHE A 176 -21.45 22.44 6.93
CA PHE A 176 -21.46 21.18 6.19
C PHE A 176 -20.09 20.65 5.76
N TRP A 177 -18.98 21.35 6.04
CA TRP A 177 -17.65 20.89 5.57
C TRP A 177 -17.30 19.49 6.09
N SER A 178 -17.61 19.21 7.36
CA SER A 178 -17.29 17.91 7.98
C SER A 178 -18.09 16.76 7.36
N ALA A 179 -19.38 16.96 7.07
CA ALA A 179 -20.23 15.99 6.39
C ALA A 179 -19.79 15.74 4.93
N LEU A 180 -19.34 16.79 4.25
CA LEU A 180 -18.82 16.69 2.88
C LEU A 180 -17.44 16.01 2.86
N LEU A 181 -16.58 16.28 3.84
CA LEU A 181 -15.30 15.60 4.01
C LEU A 181 -15.48 14.09 4.23
N GLU A 182 -16.40 13.70 5.13
CA GLU A 182 -16.75 12.30 5.37
C GLU A 182 -17.26 11.64 4.07
N LYS A 183 -18.10 12.32 3.29
CA LYS A 183 -18.56 11.83 1.99
C LYS A 183 -17.40 11.60 1.02
N ALA A 184 -16.47 12.55 0.89
CA ALA A 184 -15.32 12.43 0.02
C ALA A 184 -14.43 11.25 0.46
N TYR A 185 -14.22 11.06 1.76
CA TYR A 185 -13.47 9.95 2.30
C TYR A 185 -14.20 8.61 2.10
N SER A 186 -15.54 8.60 2.18
CA SER A 186 -16.37 7.43 1.84
C SER A 186 -16.23 7.04 0.38
N LYS A 187 -16.24 8.02 -0.53
CA LYS A 187 -15.99 7.81 -1.96
C LYS A 187 -14.59 7.23 -2.21
N LEU A 188 -13.58 7.79 -1.55
CA LEU A 188 -12.19 7.29 -1.64
C LEU A 188 -12.10 5.80 -1.26
N ASN A 189 -12.90 5.37 -0.27
CA ASN A 189 -12.92 4.00 0.26
C ASN A 189 -14.04 3.11 -0.32
N GLY A 190 -14.87 3.65 -1.21
CA GLY A 190 -15.88 2.94 -1.99
C GLY A 190 -17.32 3.05 -1.47
N CYS A 191 -17.56 3.24 -0.18
CA CYS A 191 -18.87 3.51 0.42
C CYS A 191 -18.72 3.94 1.89
N TYR A 192 -19.80 4.46 2.48
CA TYR A 192 -19.82 4.83 3.91
C TYR A 192 -19.56 3.63 4.84
N GLU A 193 -20.19 2.48 4.58
CA GLU A 193 -20.02 1.28 5.41
C GLU A 193 -18.55 0.79 5.46
N ALA A 194 -17.76 1.06 4.42
CA ALA A 194 -16.33 0.72 4.42
C ALA A 194 -15.55 1.45 5.52
N LEU A 195 -16.07 2.56 6.06
CA LEU A 195 -15.46 3.33 7.14
C LEU A 195 -15.77 2.76 8.53
N SER A 196 -16.73 1.83 8.65
CA SER A 196 -17.07 1.23 9.94
C SER A 196 -15.89 0.44 10.51
N GLY A 197 -15.37 0.89 11.66
CA GLY A 197 -14.18 0.32 12.31
C GLY A 197 -12.86 0.64 11.60
N GLY A 198 -11.89 1.10 12.34
CA GLY A 198 -10.55 1.49 11.88
C GLY A 198 -9.71 2.00 13.05
N THR A 199 -8.57 2.60 12.72
CA THR A 199 -7.66 3.22 13.70
C THR A 199 -7.48 4.69 13.40
N THR A 200 -7.34 5.53 14.42
CA THR A 200 -7.04 6.97 14.27
C THR A 200 -5.78 7.21 13.47
N THR A 201 -4.80 6.33 13.59
CA THR A 201 -3.55 6.36 12.82
C THR A 201 -3.80 6.39 11.30
N GLU A 202 -4.75 5.57 10.81
CA GLU A 202 -5.12 5.56 9.39
C GLU A 202 -5.66 6.91 8.91
N GLY A 203 -6.51 7.56 9.73
CA GLY A 203 -7.02 8.90 9.43
C GLY A 203 -5.94 9.97 9.48
N PHE A 204 -5.06 9.90 10.46
CA PHE A 204 -3.94 10.83 10.60
C PHE A 204 -2.99 10.76 9.39
N GLU A 205 -2.64 9.56 8.95
CA GLU A 205 -1.79 9.35 7.78
C GLU A 205 -2.43 9.91 6.51
N ASP A 206 -3.73 9.67 6.30
CA ASP A 206 -4.44 10.14 5.12
C ASP A 206 -4.61 11.66 5.09
N PHE A 207 -4.54 12.34 6.25
CA PHE A 207 -4.60 13.79 6.33
C PHE A 207 -3.24 14.46 6.26
N THR A 208 -2.15 13.76 6.57
CA THR A 208 -0.84 14.40 6.75
C THR A 208 0.26 13.80 5.88
N GLY A 209 0.15 12.55 5.48
CA GLY A 209 1.27 11.76 4.96
C GLY A 209 2.29 11.39 6.03
N GLY A 210 2.03 11.72 7.28
CA GLY A 210 2.90 11.49 8.42
C GLY A 210 3.05 10.02 8.80
N ILE A 211 3.79 9.76 9.86
CA ILE A 211 3.95 8.42 10.44
C ILE A 211 3.40 8.42 11.86
N ALA A 212 2.61 7.40 12.16
CA ALA A 212 1.96 7.29 13.47
C ALA A 212 2.67 6.28 14.36
N GLU A 213 3.01 6.69 15.57
CA GLU A 213 3.56 5.86 16.63
C GLU A 213 2.48 5.58 17.68
N VAL A 214 2.42 4.35 18.15
CA VAL A 214 1.46 3.90 19.16
C VAL A 214 2.20 3.62 20.46
N HIS A 215 1.82 4.32 21.54
CA HIS A 215 2.38 4.11 22.86
C HIS A 215 1.34 3.42 23.75
N GLU A 216 1.65 2.20 24.20
CA GLU A 216 0.85 1.50 25.22
C GLU A 216 1.03 2.17 26.58
N LEU A 217 -0.05 2.69 27.17
CA LEU A 217 0.03 3.47 28.41
C LEU A 217 0.45 2.63 29.63
N ALA A 218 0.14 1.35 29.63
CA ALA A 218 0.59 0.42 30.67
C ALA A 218 2.13 0.23 30.70
N LYS A 219 2.81 0.54 29.60
CA LYS A 219 4.28 0.47 29.44
C LYS A 219 4.91 1.86 29.32
N ALA A 220 4.15 2.92 29.62
CA ALA A 220 4.58 4.29 29.43
C ALA A 220 5.87 4.61 30.20
N GLY A 221 6.87 5.11 29.49
CA GLY A 221 8.09 5.65 30.09
C GLY A 221 7.83 7.00 30.79
N PRO A 222 8.74 7.43 31.68
CA PRO A 222 8.57 8.67 32.46
C PRO A 222 8.51 9.94 31.59
N ASN A 223 8.96 9.87 30.35
CA ASN A 223 9.03 10.99 29.44
C ASN A 223 7.79 11.15 28.53
N LEU A 224 6.81 10.24 28.57
CA LEU A 224 5.66 10.26 27.66
C LEU A 224 4.91 11.59 27.68
N PHE A 225 4.71 12.20 28.86
CA PHE A 225 4.05 13.50 28.93
C PHE A 225 4.80 14.61 28.19
N LYS A 226 6.14 14.62 28.27
CA LYS A 226 6.99 15.58 27.55
C LYS A 226 6.92 15.33 26.04
N ILE A 227 6.87 14.06 25.62
CA ILE A 227 6.69 13.69 24.20
C ILE A 227 5.35 14.23 23.68
N ILE A 228 4.25 14.04 24.44
CA ILE A 228 2.92 14.57 24.09
C ILE A 228 2.94 16.11 23.98
N LEU A 229 3.50 16.81 24.95
CA LEU A 229 3.63 18.28 24.92
C LEU A 229 4.40 18.75 23.68
N LYS A 230 5.53 18.11 23.39
CA LYS A 230 6.37 18.41 22.23
C LYS A 230 5.62 18.15 20.91
N ALA A 231 4.95 17.00 20.82
CA ALA A 231 4.16 16.64 19.63
C ALA A 231 3.04 17.65 19.37
N LEU A 232 2.28 18.03 20.40
CA LEU A 232 1.23 19.05 20.29
C LEU A 232 1.80 20.41 19.88
N SER A 233 2.96 20.82 20.42
CA SER A 233 3.60 22.08 20.04
C SER A 233 4.09 22.11 18.60
N TRP A 234 4.36 20.95 18.01
CA TRP A 234 4.79 20.81 16.61
C TRP A 234 3.60 20.58 15.65
N GLY A 235 2.36 20.59 16.17
CA GLY A 235 1.17 20.42 15.36
C GLY A 235 0.92 18.95 14.94
N SER A 236 1.56 17.98 15.61
CA SER A 236 1.26 16.57 15.42
C SER A 236 -0.20 16.26 15.75
N LEU A 237 -0.79 15.28 15.09
CA LEU A 237 -2.14 14.82 15.37
C LEU A 237 -2.08 13.70 16.41
N LEU A 238 -2.87 13.82 17.47
CA LEU A 238 -2.89 12.85 18.57
C LEU A 238 -4.27 12.28 18.81
N GLY A 239 -4.32 10.98 19.05
CA GLY A 239 -5.51 10.24 19.43
C GLY A 239 -5.25 9.33 20.63
N CYS A 240 -6.31 8.84 21.27
CA CYS A 240 -6.22 7.83 22.31
C CYS A 240 -7.46 6.94 22.32
N SER A 241 -7.33 5.76 22.92
CA SER A 241 -8.43 4.80 23.01
C SER A 241 -8.34 3.92 24.25
N ILE A 242 -9.48 3.35 24.61
CA ILE A 242 -9.60 2.31 25.66
C ILE A 242 -9.88 1.00 24.94
N ASP A 243 -8.95 0.04 25.05
CA ASP A 243 -9.09 -1.26 24.43
C ASP A 243 -10.22 -2.08 25.05
N ILE A 244 -10.79 -2.97 24.26
CA ILE A 244 -11.77 -3.96 24.68
C ILE A 244 -11.11 -5.34 24.74
N THR A 245 -11.48 -6.13 25.73
CA THR A 245 -11.05 -7.53 25.84
C THR A 245 -12.08 -8.50 25.28
N ASP A 246 -13.34 -8.06 25.18
CA ASP A 246 -14.45 -8.81 24.61
C ASP A 246 -15.25 -7.89 23.66
N SER A 247 -15.72 -8.45 22.55
CA SER A 247 -16.59 -7.73 21.60
C SER A 247 -17.89 -7.21 22.24
N ALA A 248 -18.36 -7.84 23.30
CA ALA A 248 -19.52 -7.39 24.07
C ALA A 248 -19.26 -6.08 24.85
N ASP A 249 -18.00 -5.72 25.08
CA ASP A 249 -17.58 -4.47 25.72
C ASP A 249 -17.48 -3.29 24.75
N SER A 250 -17.71 -3.51 23.46
CA SER A 250 -17.65 -2.45 22.45
C SER A 250 -18.70 -1.38 22.76
N GLU A 251 -18.24 -0.11 22.82
CA GLU A 251 -19.04 1.04 23.22
C GLU A 251 -19.66 0.97 24.63
N ALA A 252 -19.17 0.08 25.48
CA ALA A 252 -19.57 0.03 26.88
C ALA A 252 -19.10 1.29 27.63
N ILE A 253 -20.02 1.91 28.39
CA ILE A 253 -19.78 3.15 29.11
C ILE A 253 -19.33 2.81 30.53
N THR A 254 -18.19 3.35 30.95
CA THR A 254 -17.69 3.21 32.34
C THR A 254 -18.49 4.04 33.34
N SER A 255 -18.30 3.81 34.64
CA SER A 255 -18.91 4.60 35.71
C SER A 255 -18.52 6.09 35.66
N GLN A 256 -17.35 6.43 35.08
CA GLN A 256 -16.89 7.79 34.84
C GLN A 256 -17.25 8.33 33.44
N LYS A 257 -18.19 7.70 32.74
CA LYS A 257 -18.65 8.06 31.40
C LYS A 257 -17.61 7.99 30.27
N LEU A 258 -16.54 7.20 30.44
CA LEU A 258 -15.65 6.89 29.34
C LEU A 258 -16.18 5.70 28.54
N VAL A 259 -15.95 5.70 27.23
CA VAL A 259 -16.46 4.69 26.28
C VAL A 259 -15.34 3.75 25.88
N LYS A 260 -15.53 2.44 26.04
CA LYS A 260 -14.59 1.41 25.65
C LYS A 260 -14.68 1.10 24.15
N GLY A 261 -13.57 0.75 23.52
CA GLY A 261 -13.54 0.45 22.09
C GLY A 261 -13.86 1.66 21.21
N HIS A 262 -13.60 2.86 21.72
CA HIS A 262 -13.92 4.13 21.11
C HIS A 262 -12.67 5.01 21.00
N ALA A 263 -12.57 5.74 19.89
CA ALA A 263 -11.44 6.63 19.64
C ALA A 263 -11.77 8.06 20.10
N TYR A 264 -10.77 8.70 20.69
CA TYR A 264 -10.80 10.07 21.19
C TYR A 264 -9.66 10.88 20.57
N SER A 265 -9.83 12.19 20.44
CA SER A 265 -8.74 13.12 20.11
C SER A 265 -8.06 13.61 21.37
N VAL A 266 -6.73 13.70 21.36
CA VAL A 266 -5.98 14.46 22.37
C VAL A 266 -5.81 15.88 21.82
N THR A 267 -6.45 16.85 22.46
CA THR A 267 -6.55 18.22 21.95
C THR A 267 -5.69 19.22 22.70
N GLY A 268 -5.06 18.79 23.81
CA GLY A 268 -4.16 19.63 24.57
C GLY A 268 -3.48 18.93 25.72
N ALA A 269 -2.42 19.51 26.22
CA ALA A 269 -1.76 19.10 27.46
C ALA A 269 -1.14 20.35 28.12
N ASP A 270 -1.15 20.41 29.41
CA ASP A 270 -0.58 21.55 30.17
C ASP A 270 -0.17 21.12 31.60
N GLU A 271 0.58 21.96 32.27
CA GLU A 271 0.98 21.77 33.66
C GLU A 271 0.48 22.95 34.51
N VAL A 272 -0.17 22.66 35.63
CA VAL A 272 -0.70 23.66 36.55
C VAL A 272 -0.18 23.45 37.98
N GLU A 273 0.01 24.53 38.72
CA GLU A 273 0.31 24.44 40.13
C GLU A 273 -0.98 24.19 40.93
N TYR A 274 -1.08 23.03 41.57
CA TYR A 274 -2.22 22.60 42.37
C TYR A 274 -1.78 22.14 43.72
N ARG A 275 -2.22 22.84 44.81
CA ARG A 275 -1.87 22.56 46.20
C ARG A 275 -0.38 22.54 46.51
N GLY A 276 0.42 23.29 45.73
CA GLY A 276 1.86 23.38 45.91
C GLY A 276 2.66 22.36 45.07
N ASP A 277 2.00 21.50 44.36
CA ASP A 277 2.62 20.52 43.43
C ASP A 277 2.27 20.81 41.98
N LEU A 278 3.19 20.51 41.05
CA LEU A 278 2.96 20.63 39.62
C LEU A 278 2.12 19.43 39.13
N THR A 279 0.92 19.72 38.70
CA THR A 279 -0.04 18.70 38.16
C THR A 279 -0.08 18.74 36.66
N LYS A 280 0.14 17.57 36.04
CA LYS A 280 0.05 17.37 34.59
C LYS A 280 -1.38 17.08 34.18
N LEU A 281 -1.89 17.86 33.22
CA LEU A 281 -3.24 17.73 32.69
C LEU A 281 -3.21 17.39 31.21
N ILE A 282 -4.17 16.62 30.77
CA ILE A 282 -4.40 16.27 29.36
C ILE A 282 -5.85 16.59 28.99
N ARG A 283 -6.04 17.17 27.81
CA ARG A 283 -7.37 17.51 27.28
C ARG A 283 -7.74 16.53 26.18
N ILE A 284 -8.92 15.96 26.29
CA ILE A 284 -9.40 14.88 25.44
C ILE A 284 -10.80 15.25 24.92
N ARG A 285 -11.10 14.88 23.68
CA ARG A 285 -12.42 15.09 23.07
C ARG A 285 -13.04 13.80 22.60
N ASN A 286 -14.28 13.55 23.00
CA ASN A 286 -15.13 12.50 22.51
C ASN A 286 -15.79 12.97 21.19
N PRO A 287 -15.60 12.28 20.04
CA PRO A 287 -16.20 12.66 18.76
C PRO A 287 -17.74 12.56 18.74
N TRP A 288 -18.36 12.00 19.78
CA TRP A 288 -19.83 12.08 19.92
C TRP A 288 -20.33 13.51 20.20
N GLY A 289 -19.43 14.43 20.61
CA GLY A 289 -19.78 15.80 21.01
C GLY A 289 -20.53 15.85 22.35
N GLN A 290 -20.47 14.78 23.12
CA GLN A 290 -21.11 14.60 24.44
C GLN A 290 -20.45 13.42 25.17
N MET A 291 -20.88 13.12 26.38
CA MET A 291 -20.32 12.05 27.22
C MET A 291 -18.88 12.32 27.64
N GLU A 292 -18.75 13.11 28.68
CA GLU A 292 -17.50 13.61 29.21
C GLU A 292 -17.10 12.90 30.51
N TRP A 293 -15.81 12.90 30.81
CA TRP A 293 -15.23 12.47 32.05
C TRP A 293 -15.89 13.16 33.27
N THR A 294 -16.17 12.40 34.32
CA THR A 294 -16.83 12.88 35.55
C THR A 294 -15.92 12.83 36.80
N GLY A 295 -14.66 12.49 36.62
CA GLY A 295 -13.69 12.46 37.74
C GLY A 295 -13.02 13.82 38.01
N ALA A 296 -11.85 13.79 38.65
CA ALA A 296 -11.07 14.99 38.95
C ALA A 296 -10.71 15.74 37.65
N TRP A 297 -10.70 17.07 37.68
CA TRP A 297 -10.47 17.98 36.55
C TRP A 297 -11.54 17.95 35.45
N SER A 298 -12.66 17.24 35.67
CA SER A 298 -13.82 17.34 34.79
C SER A 298 -14.45 18.74 34.86
N ASP A 299 -15.32 19.04 33.92
CA ASP A 299 -16.04 20.30 33.87
C ASP A 299 -16.78 20.59 35.17
N GLY A 300 -16.56 21.78 35.71
CA GLY A 300 -17.16 22.20 36.96
C GLY A 300 -16.60 21.55 38.25
N SER A 301 -15.56 20.69 38.16
CA SER A 301 -14.94 20.03 39.31
C SER A 301 -14.29 21.02 40.27
N SER A 302 -14.08 20.58 41.55
CA SER A 302 -13.57 21.46 42.63
C SER A 302 -12.11 21.87 42.42
N GLU A 303 -11.34 21.11 41.65
CA GLU A 303 -9.93 21.31 41.37
C GLU A 303 -9.69 22.68 40.71
N TRP A 304 -10.56 23.07 39.78
CA TRP A 304 -10.49 24.34 39.06
C TRP A 304 -10.55 25.59 39.94
N ARG A 305 -11.09 25.43 41.15
CA ARG A 305 -11.17 26.55 42.14
C ARG A 305 -9.87 26.76 42.88
N GLN A 306 -8.93 25.83 42.79
CA GLN A 306 -7.70 25.78 43.62
C GLN A 306 -6.44 26.06 42.79
N ILE A 307 -6.56 26.46 41.54
CA ILE A 307 -5.48 26.91 40.68
C ILE A 307 -5.56 28.43 40.47
N SER A 308 -4.54 29.03 39.84
CA SER A 308 -4.51 30.46 39.54
C SER A 308 -5.67 30.85 38.60
N ASP A 309 -6.16 32.09 38.72
CA ASP A 309 -7.20 32.61 37.84
C ASP A 309 -6.72 32.64 36.37
N ASN A 310 -5.44 32.90 36.14
CA ASN A 310 -4.82 32.90 34.82
C ASN A 310 -4.83 31.52 34.18
N ASP A 311 -4.43 30.49 34.94
CA ASP A 311 -4.45 29.10 34.43
C ASP A 311 -5.88 28.63 34.20
N ARG A 312 -6.80 28.98 35.08
CA ARG A 312 -8.23 28.67 34.94
C ARG A 312 -8.85 29.32 33.70
N GLU A 313 -8.50 30.58 33.40
CA GLU A 313 -8.98 31.27 32.20
C GLU A 313 -8.39 30.67 30.93
N LYS A 314 -7.09 30.34 30.95
CA LYS A 314 -6.37 29.72 29.84
C LYS A 314 -6.92 28.32 29.49
N LEU A 315 -7.28 27.53 30.52
CA LEU A 315 -7.64 26.12 30.36
C LEU A 315 -9.16 25.87 30.41
N SER A 316 -10.00 26.92 30.65
CA SER A 316 -11.42 26.72 30.90
C SER A 316 -12.13 26.08 29.71
N CYS A 317 -12.68 24.89 29.92
CA CYS A 317 -13.75 24.27 29.12
C CYS A 317 -15.00 24.25 29.99
N LYS A 318 -16.09 24.82 29.51
CA LYS A 318 -17.37 24.87 30.24
C LYS A 318 -18.58 24.50 29.41
N ALA A 319 -18.38 23.91 28.24
CA ALA A 319 -19.44 23.51 27.35
C ALA A 319 -19.55 21.99 27.31
N GLU A 320 -20.78 21.46 27.31
CA GLU A 320 -21.00 20.04 26.99
C GLU A 320 -20.79 19.84 25.48
N ASP A 321 -19.55 19.85 25.05
CA ASP A 321 -19.14 19.71 23.62
C ASP A 321 -18.31 18.42 23.39
N GLY A 322 -18.25 17.56 24.40
CA GLY A 322 -17.48 16.32 24.39
C GLY A 322 -16.01 16.48 24.75
N GLU A 323 -15.54 17.69 25.07
CA GLU A 323 -14.16 17.98 25.44
C GLU A 323 -14.02 18.15 26.95
N PHE A 324 -13.02 17.51 27.55
CA PHE A 324 -12.79 17.53 28.97
C PHE A 324 -11.31 17.44 29.31
N TRP A 325 -10.97 17.93 30.50
CA TRP A 325 -9.64 17.74 31.09
C TRP A 325 -9.65 16.58 32.07
N MET A 326 -8.50 15.94 32.22
CA MET A 326 -8.22 14.98 33.29
C MET A 326 -6.76 15.03 33.68
N SER A 327 -6.43 14.47 34.86
CA SER A 327 -5.02 14.36 35.25
C SER A 327 -4.32 13.35 34.33
N PHE A 328 -3.03 13.57 34.08
CA PHE A 328 -2.24 12.60 33.28
C PHE A 328 -2.13 11.25 33.98
N SER A 329 -2.20 11.22 35.32
CA SER A 329 -2.26 9.96 36.08
C SER A 329 -3.56 9.20 35.83
N ASP A 330 -4.70 9.87 35.79
CA ASP A 330 -5.98 9.26 35.47
C ASP A 330 -5.99 8.78 33.99
N PHE A 331 -5.40 9.57 33.10
CA PHE A 331 -5.23 9.17 31.70
C PHE A 331 -4.46 7.85 31.56
N LEU A 332 -3.31 7.73 32.21
CA LEU A 332 -2.52 6.48 32.22
C LEU A 332 -3.27 5.29 32.84
N HIS A 333 -4.21 5.55 33.74
CA HIS A 333 -4.99 4.51 34.42
C HIS A 333 -6.19 4.03 33.60
N HIS A 334 -6.87 4.93 32.90
CA HIS A 334 -8.14 4.65 32.25
C HIS A 334 -8.03 4.35 30.75
N TYR A 335 -7.03 4.92 30.07
CA TYR A 335 -6.81 4.68 28.65
C TYR A 335 -5.77 3.56 28.42
N SER A 336 -5.84 2.91 27.28
CA SER A 336 -4.94 1.81 26.92
C SER A 336 -3.75 2.28 26.09
N ARG A 337 -3.98 3.22 25.19
CA ARG A 337 -2.95 3.72 24.26
C ARG A 337 -3.13 5.20 23.92
N VAL A 338 -2.03 5.83 23.52
CA VAL A 338 -1.99 7.10 22.83
C VAL A 338 -1.28 6.93 21.48
N GLU A 339 -1.82 7.54 20.47
CA GLU A 339 -1.35 7.50 19.08
C GLU A 339 -0.87 8.90 18.71
N ILE A 340 0.36 9.02 18.23
CA ILE A 340 0.99 10.29 17.87
C ILE A 340 1.41 10.22 16.41
N CYS A 341 0.80 11.02 15.55
CA CYS A 341 1.19 11.13 14.16
C CYS A 341 2.12 12.31 13.94
N ASN A 342 3.38 12.03 13.72
CA ASN A 342 4.38 13.01 13.39
C ASN A 342 4.28 13.41 11.91
N LEU A 343 4.39 14.72 11.66
CA LEU A 343 4.25 15.26 10.31
C LEU A 343 5.49 14.98 9.47
N THR A 344 5.30 14.86 8.15
CA THR A 344 6.39 14.76 7.19
C THR A 344 7.14 16.10 7.05
N PRO A 345 8.40 16.08 6.58
CA PRO A 345 9.20 17.31 6.41
C PRO A 345 8.56 18.38 5.54
N ASP A 346 7.78 17.98 4.52
CA ASP A 346 7.06 18.89 3.62
C ASP A 346 5.80 19.51 4.25
N ALA A 347 5.32 18.96 5.37
CA ALA A 347 4.21 19.51 6.13
C ALA A 347 4.64 20.57 7.16
N LEU A 348 5.95 20.68 7.44
CA LEU A 348 6.50 21.62 8.41
C LEU A 348 6.99 22.88 7.69
N SER A 349 6.37 24.02 7.97
CA SER A 349 6.74 25.32 7.40
C SER A 349 7.99 25.95 8.03
N ASP A 350 8.48 25.39 9.14
CA ASP A 350 9.64 25.89 9.88
C ASP A 350 10.91 25.12 9.52
N ASP A 351 11.88 25.80 8.90
CA ASP A 351 13.18 25.22 8.53
C ASP A 351 14.13 25.01 9.73
N SER A 352 13.76 25.45 10.93
CA SER A 352 14.56 25.30 12.16
C SER A 352 14.35 23.95 12.86
N ILE A 353 13.37 23.15 12.43
CA ILE A 353 13.08 21.82 13.00
C ILE A 353 13.93 20.79 12.27
N ASN A 354 14.66 19.95 13.02
CA ASN A 354 15.37 18.80 12.46
C ASN A 354 14.38 17.88 11.74
N LYS A 355 14.46 17.86 10.41
CA LYS A 355 13.54 17.11 9.54
C LYS A 355 14.08 15.70 9.38
N TRP A 356 13.26 14.72 9.69
CA TRP A 356 13.56 13.33 9.36
C TRP A 356 13.58 13.12 7.85
N ALA A 357 14.58 12.44 7.35
CA ALA A 357 14.62 12.05 5.96
C ALA A 357 13.59 10.92 5.70
N LEU A 358 12.83 11.04 4.63
CA LEU A 358 11.85 10.03 4.22
C LEU A 358 12.33 9.31 2.95
N SER A 359 12.39 7.99 3.05
CA SER A 359 12.55 7.10 1.90
C SER A 359 11.35 6.18 1.80
N LYS A 360 10.85 5.93 0.58
CA LYS A 360 9.69 5.03 0.36
C LYS A 360 9.85 4.17 -0.87
N PHE A 361 9.26 2.97 -0.82
CA PHE A 361 9.12 2.07 -1.96
C PHE A 361 7.74 1.45 -2.04
N ASP A 362 7.21 1.39 -3.25
CA ASP A 362 5.98 0.69 -3.60
C ASP A 362 6.31 -0.69 -4.16
N ALA A 363 5.75 -1.73 -3.54
CA ALA A 363 5.91 -3.09 -4.00
C ALA A 363 4.62 -3.90 -3.80
N ASN A 364 4.67 -5.19 -4.05
CA ASN A 364 3.50 -6.04 -3.93
C ASN A 364 3.86 -7.46 -3.53
N TRP A 365 2.94 -8.10 -2.87
CA TRP A 365 2.90 -9.55 -2.69
C TRP A 365 2.00 -10.13 -3.77
N ARG A 366 2.51 -11.11 -4.50
CA ARG A 366 1.74 -11.84 -5.52
C ARG A 366 1.86 -13.33 -5.26
N LYS A 367 0.70 -13.98 -5.24
CA LYS A 367 0.58 -15.42 -5.08
C LYS A 367 1.48 -16.14 -6.10
N GLY A 368 2.26 -17.09 -5.62
CA GLY A 368 3.18 -17.86 -6.43
C GLY A 368 4.47 -17.16 -6.85
N SER A 369 4.72 -15.88 -6.46
CA SER A 369 5.98 -15.20 -6.82
C SER A 369 6.60 -14.42 -5.67
N THR A 370 5.94 -13.40 -5.13
CA THR A 370 6.47 -12.51 -4.08
C THR A 370 5.68 -12.55 -2.77
N ALA A 371 4.65 -13.39 -2.66
CA ALA A 371 3.87 -13.59 -1.43
C ALA A 371 4.41 -14.76 -0.62
N GLY A 372 5.60 -14.61 -0.04
CA GLY A 372 6.32 -15.68 0.66
C GLY A 372 5.82 -15.99 2.07
N GLY A 373 5.02 -15.11 2.66
CA GLY A 373 4.58 -15.22 4.06
C GLY A 373 5.67 -14.86 5.06
N CYS A 374 5.39 -14.95 6.35
CA CYS A 374 6.34 -14.62 7.40
C CYS A 374 7.41 -15.74 7.61
N ARG A 375 8.33 -15.52 8.53
CA ARG A 375 9.44 -16.44 8.82
C ARG A 375 9.01 -17.85 9.30
N ASN A 376 7.77 -18.03 9.71
CA ASN A 376 7.22 -19.36 10.02
C ASN A 376 7.16 -20.27 8.78
N TYR A 377 7.33 -19.71 7.60
CA TYR A 377 7.38 -20.40 6.31
C TYR A 377 8.79 -20.27 5.68
N PRO A 378 9.82 -20.95 6.23
CA PRO A 378 11.21 -20.74 5.88
C PRO A 378 11.52 -21.03 4.42
N ASN A 379 10.74 -21.89 3.77
CA ASN A 379 10.95 -22.27 2.37
C ASN A 379 10.47 -21.20 1.37
N SER A 380 9.57 -20.32 1.77
CA SER A 380 9.00 -19.29 0.89
C SER A 380 9.27 -17.84 1.36
N PHE A 381 9.63 -17.63 2.63
CA PHE A 381 9.87 -16.29 3.19
C PHE A 381 10.81 -15.43 2.34
N TRP A 382 11.89 -16.03 1.80
CA TRP A 382 12.88 -15.36 0.98
C TRP A 382 12.33 -14.75 -0.32
N MET A 383 11.15 -15.21 -0.77
CA MET A 383 10.51 -14.74 -2.00
C MET A 383 9.90 -13.35 -1.84
N ASN A 384 9.68 -12.88 -0.60
CA ASN A 384 9.15 -11.54 -0.36
C ASN A 384 10.10 -10.47 -0.93
N PRO A 385 9.57 -9.29 -1.33
CA PRO A 385 10.40 -8.16 -1.70
C PRO A 385 11.38 -7.79 -0.57
N GLN A 386 12.58 -7.41 -0.93
CA GLN A 386 13.69 -7.12 -0.03
C GLN A 386 14.17 -5.70 -0.25
N PHE A 387 14.42 -4.96 0.82
CA PHE A 387 14.84 -3.56 0.74
C PHE A 387 16.10 -3.35 1.56
N LEU A 388 17.14 -2.82 0.91
CA LEU A 388 18.41 -2.48 1.54
C LEU A 388 18.34 -1.06 2.08
N ILE A 389 18.67 -0.89 3.36
CA ILE A 389 18.89 0.41 3.99
C ILE A 389 20.34 0.48 4.47
N LYS A 390 21.00 1.61 4.23
CA LYS A 390 22.33 1.92 4.73
C LYS A 390 22.25 3.06 5.73
N LEU A 391 22.63 2.78 6.96
CA LEU A 391 22.72 3.73 8.06
C LEU A 391 24.19 4.12 8.19
N GLU A 392 24.55 5.39 7.87
CA GLU A 392 25.95 5.81 7.78
C GLU A 392 26.47 6.43 9.06
N GLU A 393 25.66 7.26 9.72
CA GLU A 393 26.08 8.06 10.88
C GLU A 393 25.14 7.87 12.06
N GLN A 394 25.69 7.92 13.26
CA GLN A 394 24.94 7.93 14.50
C GLN A 394 24.18 9.25 14.66
N ASP A 395 23.11 9.24 15.45
CA ASP A 395 22.31 10.41 15.78
C ASP A 395 23.14 11.48 16.49
N ASP A 396 22.86 12.77 16.22
CA ASP A 396 23.64 13.88 16.75
C ASP A 396 23.37 14.15 18.25
N ASP A 397 22.15 13.86 18.71
CA ASP A 397 21.74 14.06 20.12
C ASP A 397 20.96 12.82 20.60
N PRO A 398 21.63 11.85 21.20
CA PRO A 398 20.97 10.73 21.84
C PRO A 398 20.29 11.19 23.14
N THR A 399 19.10 11.79 23.02
CA THR A 399 18.31 12.27 24.17
C THR A 399 17.89 11.14 25.11
N ASP A 400 18.05 9.89 24.68
CA ASP A 400 17.72 8.66 25.39
C ASP A 400 18.93 7.89 25.92
N ASN A 401 20.18 8.38 25.67
CA ASN A 401 21.45 7.69 25.91
C ASN A 401 21.65 6.41 25.07
N GLU A 402 20.88 6.19 24.01
CA GLU A 402 21.09 5.09 23.07
C GLU A 402 22.06 5.54 21.97
N VAL A 403 23.17 4.82 21.85
CA VAL A 403 24.19 5.10 20.82
C VAL A 403 23.85 4.29 19.57
N GLY A 404 23.36 4.94 18.52
CA GLY A 404 23.00 4.27 17.27
C GLY A 404 22.41 5.22 16.24
N CYS A 405 21.82 4.65 15.23
CA CYS A 405 21.04 5.33 14.21
C CYS A 405 19.55 5.07 14.46
N SER A 406 18.81 6.11 14.80
CA SER A 406 17.36 6.01 15.00
C SER A 406 16.63 6.09 13.67
N PHE A 407 15.71 5.16 13.47
CA PHE A 407 14.83 5.17 12.30
C PHE A 407 13.50 4.48 12.60
N VAL A 408 12.48 4.88 11.85
CA VAL A 408 11.13 4.31 11.94
C VAL A 408 10.80 3.63 10.63
N VAL A 409 10.33 2.39 10.71
CA VAL A 409 9.85 1.65 9.54
C VAL A 409 8.34 1.53 9.63
N GLY A 410 7.64 2.02 8.59
CA GLY A 410 6.21 1.87 8.40
C GLY A 410 5.91 0.99 7.18
N LEU A 411 5.10 -0.03 7.38
CA LEU A 411 4.60 -0.91 6.33
C LEU A 411 3.10 -0.71 6.16
N ILE A 412 2.69 -0.10 5.04
CA ILE A 412 1.28 0.19 4.73
C ILE A 412 0.79 -0.78 3.65
N GLN A 413 -0.30 -1.49 3.91
CA GLN A 413 -1.01 -2.25 2.87
C GLN A 413 -2.02 -1.35 2.14
N LYS A 414 -2.02 -1.44 0.78
CA LYS A 414 -2.78 -0.53 -0.07
C LYS A 414 -4.18 -1.06 -0.41
N ASN A 415 -5.15 -0.14 -0.49
CA ASN A 415 -6.49 -0.37 -1.05
C ASN A 415 -7.31 -1.51 -0.42
N ARG A 416 -6.91 -2.04 0.75
CA ARG A 416 -7.60 -3.20 1.36
C ARG A 416 -8.98 -2.84 1.91
N ARG A 417 -9.19 -1.61 2.40
CA ARG A 417 -10.50 -1.17 2.92
C ARG A 417 -11.60 -1.28 1.85
N LYS A 418 -11.28 -0.99 0.59
CA LYS A 418 -12.21 -1.16 -0.55
C LYS A 418 -12.65 -2.62 -0.77
N MET A 419 -11.81 -3.57 -0.38
CA MET A 419 -12.08 -5.01 -0.56
C MET A 419 -13.08 -5.57 0.45
N ARG A 420 -13.42 -4.81 1.51
CA ARG A 420 -14.49 -5.19 2.45
C ARG A 420 -15.83 -5.45 1.75
N LYS A 421 -16.10 -4.70 0.67
CA LYS A 421 -17.30 -4.89 -0.17
C LYS A 421 -17.40 -6.29 -0.78
N VAL A 422 -16.28 -6.96 -1.04
CA VAL A 422 -16.22 -8.32 -1.57
C VAL A 422 -15.92 -9.36 -0.49
N GLY A 423 -15.99 -8.98 0.79
CA GLY A 423 -15.81 -9.88 1.92
C GLY A 423 -14.36 -10.12 2.33
N GLU A 424 -13.41 -9.34 1.81
CA GLU A 424 -12.01 -9.39 2.22
C GLU A 424 -11.69 -8.26 3.21
N ASP A 425 -10.84 -8.56 4.18
CA ASP A 425 -10.37 -7.58 5.17
C ASP A 425 -8.86 -7.30 5.00
N MET A 426 -8.29 -6.53 5.91
CA MET A 426 -6.85 -6.28 6.01
C MET A 426 -6.09 -7.60 6.17
N HIS A 427 -4.94 -7.73 5.49
CA HIS A 427 -4.03 -8.82 5.76
C HIS A 427 -3.33 -8.61 7.11
N THR A 428 -2.97 -9.69 7.77
CA THR A 428 -2.04 -9.66 8.90
C THR A 428 -0.64 -9.45 8.33
N ILE A 429 -0.02 -8.30 8.59
CA ILE A 429 1.26 -7.88 8.03
C ILE A 429 2.29 -7.59 9.11
N GLY A 430 3.55 -7.62 8.73
CA GLY A 430 4.70 -7.28 9.54
C GLY A 430 5.98 -7.32 8.72
N PHE A 431 7.12 -7.08 9.35
CA PHE A 431 8.42 -7.10 8.68
C PHE A 431 9.53 -7.59 9.61
N ALA A 432 10.62 -8.03 9.02
CA ALA A 432 11.85 -8.40 9.73
C ALA A 432 13.05 -7.64 9.14
N ILE A 433 14.02 -7.32 9.98
CA ILE A 433 15.24 -6.60 9.63
C ILE A 433 16.41 -7.52 9.90
N TYR A 434 17.33 -7.64 8.93
CA TYR A 434 18.54 -8.46 9.01
C TYR A 434 19.77 -7.60 8.78
N GLU A 435 20.87 -7.91 9.44
CA GLU A 435 22.17 -7.38 9.00
C GLU A 435 22.44 -7.87 7.57
N PHE A 436 22.80 -6.94 6.69
CA PHE A 436 23.09 -7.29 5.31
C PHE A 436 24.54 -7.74 5.18
N ALA A 437 24.71 -8.96 4.67
CA ALA A 437 25.99 -9.53 4.32
C ALA A 437 25.84 -10.22 2.96
N GLY A 438 25.93 -9.47 1.89
CA GLY A 438 25.71 -10.00 0.56
C GLY A 438 26.26 -9.11 -0.55
N GLN A 439 25.97 -9.49 -1.78
CA GLN A 439 26.24 -8.64 -2.94
C GLN A 439 25.05 -7.71 -3.17
N ARG A 440 25.31 -6.44 -3.35
CA ARG A 440 24.29 -5.48 -3.78
C ARG A 440 23.72 -5.90 -5.14
N ASN A 441 22.44 -5.69 -5.34
CA ASN A 441 21.70 -6.08 -6.55
C ASN A 441 21.57 -7.61 -6.76
N VAL A 442 21.55 -8.38 -5.67
CA VAL A 442 21.22 -9.80 -5.70
C VAL A 442 20.18 -10.10 -4.65
N HIS A 443 19.04 -10.61 -5.07
CA HIS A 443 17.98 -11.07 -4.18
C HIS A 443 18.47 -12.24 -3.32
N LEU A 444 18.40 -12.10 -1.99
CA LEU A 444 18.90 -13.12 -1.07
C LEU A 444 18.01 -14.34 -1.04
N ASP A 445 18.62 -15.51 -1.07
CA ASP A 445 17.94 -16.80 -1.17
C ASP A 445 17.54 -17.40 0.19
N CYS A 446 16.88 -18.55 0.14
CA CYS A 446 16.44 -19.31 1.30
C CYS A 446 17.61 -19.63 2.27
N ASN A 447 18.81 -19.90 1.76
CA ASN A 447 19.97 -20.29 2.58
C ASN A 447 20.42 -19.13 3.48
N PHE A 448 20.33 -17.89 2.99
CA PHE A 448 20.65 -16.72 3.80
C PHE A 448 19.73 -16.66 5.03
N PHE A 449 18.43 -16.67 4.83
CA PHE A 449 17.46 -16.53 5.92
C PHE A 449 17.41 -17.70 6.90
N GLN A 450 17.83 -18.89 6.46
CA GLN A 450 17.96 -20.04 7.36
C GLN A 450 19.17 -19.94 8.28
N ARG A 451 20.24 -19.24 7.86
CA ARG A 451 21.51 -19.13 8.59
C ARG A 451 21.63 -17.86 9.43
N HIS A 452 20.83 -16.82 9.15
CA HIS A 452 20.91 -15.53 9.82
C HIS A 452 19.67 -15.28 10.69
N ALA A 453 19.90 -14.80 11.90
CA ALA A 453 18.84 -14.29 12.75
C ALA A 453 18.48 -12.87 12.34
N SER A 454 17.23 -12.44 12.57
CA SER A 454 16.87 -11.05 12.39
C SER A 454 17.53 -10.19 13.48
N ALA A 455 18.07 -9.03 13.09
CA ALA A 455 18.60 -8.02 14.01
C ALA A 455 17.44 -7.32 14.75
N ALA A 456 16.35 -7.05 14.02
CA ALA A 456 15.13 -6.45 14.56
C ALA A 456 13.90 -6.94 13.78
N ARG A 457 12.71 -6.61 14.25
CA ARG A 457 11.43 -6.93 13.57
C ARG A 457 10.31 -6.07 14.14
N SER A 458 9.19 -5.97 13.40
CA SER A 458 7.96 -5.44 13.95
C SER A 458 7.54 -6.22 15.20
N GLU A 459 6.99 -5.55 16.19
CA GLU A 459 6.61 -6.18 17.47
C GLU A 459 5.61 -7.31 17.28
N THR A 460 4.61 -7.06 16.43
CA THR A 460 3.55 -8.04 16.13
C THR A 460 3.24 -8.07 14.64
N PHE A 461 2.70 -9.21 14.20
CA PHE A 461 1.97 -9.30 12.94
C PHE A 461 0.49 -9.05 13.24
N ILE A 462 -0.11 -8.04 12.61
CA ILE A 462 -1.46 -7.60 12.90
C ILE A 462 -2.20 -7.18 11.61
N ASN A 463 -3.52 -7.30 11.61
CA ASN A 463 -4.39 -6.94 10.49
C ASN A 463 -4.81 -5.46 10.54
N LEU A 464 -3.84 -4.58 10.62
CA LEU A 464 -4.01 -3.13 10.52
C LEU A 464 -3.57 -2.63 9.14
N ARG A 465 -3.99 -1.42 8.80
CA ARG A 465 -3.53 -0.77 7.56
C ARG A 465 -2.03 -0.54 7.56
N GLU A 466 -1.47 -0.03 8.64
CA GLU A 466 -0.04 0.16 8.83
C GLU A 466 0.48 -0.59 10.05
N VAL A 467 1.69 -1.13 9.92
CA VAL A 467 2.51 -1.60 11.03
C VAL A 467 3.77 -0.75 11.06
N CYS A 468 3.94 -0.01 12.14
CA CYS A 468 5.05 0.90 12.36
C CYS A 468 5.87 0.45 13.57
N SER A 469 7.19 0.60 13.51
CA SER A 469 8.09 0.34 14.64
C SER A 469 9.33 1.22 14.57
N HIS A 470 9.74 1.71 15.72
CA HIS A 470 10.95 2.49 15.93
C HIS A 470 12.14 1.58 16.26
N PHE A 471 13.30 1.89 15.71
CA PHE A 471 14.53 1.13 15.93
C PHE A 471 15.71 2.07 16.14
N CYS A 472 16.66 1.66 16.96
CA CYS A 472 17.97 2.24 17.08
C CYS A 472 19.00 1.11 16.86
N LEU A 473 19.71 1.16 15.72
CA LEU A 473 20.68 0.14 15.33
C LEU A 473 22.06 0.78 15.09
N PRO A 474 23.17 0.02 15.25
CA PRO A 474 24.49 0.50 14.88
C PRO A 474 24.57 0.94 13.41
N PRO A 475 25.47 1.86 13.05
CA PRO A 475 25.76 2.14 11.63
C PRO A 475 26.10 0.86 10.88
N GLY A 476 25.51 0.67 9.71
CA GLY A 476 25.66 -0.55 8.92
C GLY A 476 24.66 -0.64 7.78
N GLU A 477 24.69 -1.77 7.09
CA GLU A 477 23.71 -2.10 6.04
C GLU A 477 22.73 -3.14 6.56
N TYR A 478 21.45 -2.89 6.34
CA TYR A 478 20.38 -3.76 6.83
C TYR A 478 19.37 -4.05 5.72
N LEU A 479 18.77 -5.22 5.81
CA LEU A 479 17.77 -5.69 4.87
C LEU A 479 16.40 -5.70 5.57
N ILE A 480 15.43 -4.95 5.06
CA ILE A 480 14.04 -4.95 5.51
C ILE A 480 13.24 -5.89 4.60
N VAL A 481 12.53 -6.85 5.19
CA VAL A 481 11.71 -7.83 4.47
C VAL A 481 10.27 -7.73 4.95
N PRO A 482 9.41 -6.96 4.25
CA PRO A 482 7.98 -6.89 4.51
C PRO A 482 7.28 -8.18 4.10
N SER A 483 6.33 -8.65 4.91
CA SER A 483 5.58 -9.86 4.58
C SER A 483 4.16 -9.86 5.13
N THR A 484 3.28 -10.63 4.52
CA THR A 484 2.05 -11.08 5.14
C THR A 484 2.36 -12.22 6.11
N PHE A 485 1.49 -12.47 7.10
CA PHE A 485 1.70 -13.58 8.04
C PHE A 485 1.64 -14.93 7.32
N GLU A 486 0.60 -15.14 6.51
CA GLU A 486 0.45 -16.34 5.69
C GLU A 486 1.02 -16.13 4.27
N PRO A 487 1.60 -17.16 3.64
CA PRO A 487 2.02 -17.08 2.25
C PRO A 487 0.82 -17.03 1.29
N ASN A 488 1.09 -16.70 0.03
CA ASN A 488 0.09 -16.68 -1.04
C ASN A 488 -1.07 -15.69 -0.84
N LYS A 489 -0.83 -14.59 -0.14
CA LYS A 489 -1.78 -13.47 0.03
C LYS A 489 -1.43 -12.35 -0.94
N ASP A 490 -2.32 -12.07 -1.88
CA ASP A 490 -2.15 -10.97 -2.83
C ASP A 490 -2.40 -9.62 -2.15
N GLY A 491 -1.50 -8.68 -2.35
CA GLY A 491 -1.64 -7.33 -1.81
C GLY A 491 -0.58 -6.38 -2.36
N ASP A 492 -0.95 -5.10 -2.46
CA ASP A 492 0.00 -4.02 -2.73
C ASP A 492 0.37 -3.35 -1.41
N PHE A 493 1.61 -2.93 -1.28
CA PHE A 493 2.08 -2.24 -0.09
C PHE A 493 3.05 -1.11 -0.42
N CYS A 494 3.24 -0.23 0.57
CA CYS A 494 4.29 0.77 0.60
C CYS A 494 5.11 0.55 1.86
N VAL A 495 6.44 0.48 1.73
CA VAL A 495 7.35 0.53 2.85
C VAL A 495 7.95 1.93 2.92
N ARG A 496 7.90 2.53 4.11
CA ARG A 496 8.42 3.87 4.41
C ARG A 496 9.51 3.74 5.48
N VAL A 497 10.59 4.46 5.30
CA VAL A 497 11.65 4.58 6.30
C VAL A 497 11.86 6.05 6.59
N PHE A 498 11.71 6.42 7.84
CA PHE A 498 12.04 7.73 8.37
C PHE A 498 13.31 7.60 9.19
N SER A 499 14.31 8.41 8.91
CA SER A 499 15.58 8.43 9.62
C SER A 499 16.00 9.86 9.95
N GLU A 500 16.68 10.06 11.04
CA GLU A 500 17.15 11.38 11.43
C GLU A 500 18.14 11.94 10.39
N LYS A 501 19.00 11.08 9.86
CA LYS A 501 19.91 11.39 8.76
C LYS A 501 19.49 10.70 7.47
N GLN A 502 19.86 11.28 6.34
CA GLN A 502 19.57 10.70 5.03
C GLN A 502 20.16 9.28 4.96
N ALA A 503 19.30 8.29 4.78
CA ALA A 503 19.70 6.91 4.56
C ALA A 503 19.60 6.54 3.07
N GLU A 504 20.55 5.77 2.57
CA GLU A 504 20.44 5.15 1.25
C GLU A 504 19.43 4.00 1.37
N PHE A 505 18.36 4.03 0.56
CA PHE A 505 17.29 3.04 0.60
C PHE A 505 16.93 2.59 -0.82
N GLN A 506 17.04 1.30 -1.08
CA GLN A 506 16.78 0.72 -2.41
C GLN A 506 16.15 -0.68 -2.32
N GLU A 507 15.38 -1.05 -3.34
CA GLU A 507 14.95 -2.44 -3.49
C GLU A 507 16.16 -3.32 -3.84
N LEU A 508 16.32 -4.44 -3.13
CA LEU A 508 17.32 -5.45 -3.42
C LEU A 508 16.68 -6.52 -4.31
N ASP A 509 16.97 -6.45 -5.59
CA ASP A 509 16.43 -7.37 -6.58
C ASP A 509 17.48 -7.73 -7.63
N ASP A 510 17.28 -8.83 -8.33
CA ASP A 510 18.22 -9.30 -9.34
C ASP A 510 18.17 -8.37 -10.58
N PRO A 511 19.31 -8.08 -11.22
CA PRO A 511 19.34 -7.35 -12.46
C PRO A 511 18.70 -8.16 -13.57
N VAL A 512 18.10 -7.48 -14.54
CA VAL A 512 17.55 -8.16 -15.72
C VAL A 512 18.64 -8.34 -16.75
N GLU A 513 19.22 -9.53 -16.83
CA GLU A 513 20.31 -9.85 -17.73
C GLU A 513 20.12 -11.21 -18.41
N CYS A 514 20.68 -11.33 -19.60
CA CYS A 514 20.74 -12.59 -20.33
C CYS A 514 22.07 -12.75 -21.02
N ASN A 515 22.79 -13.81 -20.71
CA ASN A 515 24.08 -14.16 -21.30
C ASN A 515 24.06 -15.60 -21.84
N VAL A 516 23.00 -15.98 -22.59
CA VAL A 516 22.88 -17.32 -23.16
C VAL A 516 24.06 -17.57 -24.11
N PRO A 517 24.87 -18.58 -23.84
CA PRO A 517 25.97 -18.93 -24.76
C PRO A 517 25.42 -19.41 -26.09
N GLU A 518 25.96 -18.93 -27.18
CA GLU A 518 25.60 -19.45 -28.51
C GLU A 518 26.10 -20.88 -28.64
N ILE A 519 25.17 -21.78 -28.95
CA ILE A 519 25.53 -23.14 -29.31
C ILE A 519 25.92 -23.13 -30.79
N ASN A 520 27.21 -23.27 -31.09
CA ASN A 520 27.71 -23.37 -32.44
C ASN A 520 27.87 -24.84 -32.82
N VAL A 521 27.15 -25.28 -33.83
CA VAL A 521 27.27 -26.65 -34.41
C VAL A 521 27.71 -26.50 -35.83
N ASN A 522 28.83 -27.11 -36.17
CA ASN A 522 29.25 -27.21 -37.59
C ASN A 522 28.59 -28.43 -38.20
N GLU A 523 28.15 -28.30 -39.45
CA GLU A 523 27.50 -29.40 -40.18
C GLU A 523 28.37 -30.65 -40.27
N GLY A 524 29.71 -30.47 -40.32
CA GLY A 524 30.68 -31.54 -40.36
C GLY A 524 30.74 -32.37 -39.07
N ASP A 525 30.39 -31.77 -37.94
CA ASP A 525 30.45 -32.40 -36.61
C ASP A 525 29.15 -33.17 -36.26
N ILE A 526 28.14 -33.10 -37.14
CA ILE A 526 26.86 -33.81 -36.93
C ILE A 526 27.05 -35.27 -37.31
N ASP A 527 26.79 -36.18 -36.37
CA ASP A 527 26.92 -37.60 -36.59
C ASP A 527 25.99 -38.15 -37.69
N SER A 528 26.43 -39.24 -38.34
CA SER A 528 25.70 -39.80 -39.49
C SER A 528 24.32 -40.34 -39.14
N ARG A 529 24.10 -40.77 -37.86
CA ARG A 529 22.76 -41.25 -37.41
C ARG A 529 21.78 -40.12 -37.34
N PHE A 530 22.21 -38.95 -36.81
CA PHE A 530 21.38 -37.76 -36.75
C PHE A 530 21.06 -37.25 -38.16
N LYS A 531 22.01 -37.23 -39.08
CA LYS A 531 21.78 -36.86 -40.49
C LYS A 531 20.73 -37.76 -41.13
N THR A 532 20.82 -39.06 -40.91
CA THR A 532 19.85 -40.04 -41.44
C THR A 532 18.47 -39.81 -40.82
N LEU A 533 18.41 -39.59 -39.50
CA LEU A 533 17.13 -39.28 -38.79
C LEU A 533 16.51 -37.99 -39.32
N PHE A 534 17.30 -36.91 -39.44
CA PHE A 534 16.82 -35.64 -39.96
C PHE A 534 16.25 -35.81 -41.38
N GLY A 535 16.94 -36.50 -42.28
CA GLY A 535 16.44 -36.76 -43.64
C GLY A 535 15.13 -37.56 -43.71
N GLN A 536 14.85 -38.39 -42.68
CA GLN A 536 13.54 -39.07 -42.53
C GLN A 536 12.42 -38.19 -41.99
N LEU A 537 12.77 -37.13 -41.23
CA LEU A 537 11.83 -36.24 -40.56
C LEU A 537 11.50 -35.02 -41.39
N ALA A 538 12.48 -34.44 -42.13
CA ALA A 538 12.39 -33.19 -42.83
C ALA A 538 11.74 -33.26 -44.22
N GLY A 539 11.29 -34.43 -44.65
CA GLY A 539 10.64 -34.58 -45.96
C GLY A 539 11.51 -34.25 -47.17
N ALA A 540 10.86 -33.86 -48.27
CA ALA A 540 11.54 -33.67 -49.54
C ALA A 540 12.25 -32.28 -49.66
N ASP A 541 11.90 -31.33 -48.84
CA ASP A 541 12.49 -29.97 -48.83
C ASP A 541 13.70 -29.84 -47.91
N ALA A 542 14.02 -30.89 -47.17
CA ALA A 542 15.12 -30.95 -46.21
C ALA A 542 15.06 -29.89 -45.10
N GLU A 543 13.86 -29.43 -44.74
CA GLU A 543 13.57 -28.48 -43.68
C GLU A 543 12.41 -28.99 -42.80
N ILE A 544 12.34 -28.51 -41.56
CA ILE A 544 11.29 -28.85 -40.59
C ILE A 544 10.46 -27.61 -40.25
N SER A 545 9.20 -27.61 -40.65
CA SER A 545 8.21 -26.61 -40.27
C SER A 545 7.76 -26.75 -38.81
N ALA A 546 7.11 -25.73 -38.27
CA ALA A 546 6.55 -25.77 -36.89
C ALA A 546 5.51 -26.93 -36.73
N PHE A 547 4.76 -27.30 -37.74
CA PHE A 547 3.80 -28.42 -37.72
C PHE A 547 4.51 -29.77 -37.69
N GLU A 548 5.56 -29.95 -38.45
CA GLU A 548 6.38 -31.17 -38.40
C GLU A 548 7.12 -31.30 -37.11
N LEU A 549 7.68 -30.19 -36.59
CA LEU A 549 8.32 -30.10 -35.29
C LEU A 549 7.37 -30.54 -34.17
N LEU A 550 6.13 -30.03 -34.17
CA LEU A 550 5.08 -30.43 -33.23
C LEU A 550 4.88 -31.95 -33.20
N ASN A 551 4.75 -32.56 -34.38
CA ASN A 551 4.55 -34.02 -34.50
C ASN A 551 5.78 -34.81 -34.06
N ILE A 552 6.99 -34.32 -34.33
CA ILE A 552 8.25 -34.95 -33.92
C ILE A 552 8.40 -34.93 -32.41
N LEU A 553 8.27 -33.74 -31.81
CA LEU A 553 8.48 -33.56 -30.36
C LEU A 553 7.42 -34.30 -29.55
N ASN A 554 6.16 -34.28 -29.97
CA ASN A 554 5.08 -34.97 -29.25
C ASN A 554 5.18 -36.49 -29.30
N LYS A 555 5.74 -37.09 -30.37
CA LYS A 555 6.04 -38.52 -30.40
C LYS A 555 7.08 -38.95 -29.34
N VAL A 556 7.94 -38.03 -28.92
CA VAL A 556 9.01 -38.28 -27.93
C VAL A 556 8.53 -37.97 -26.53
N ILE A 557 7.99 -36.75 -26.32
CA ILE A 557 7.73 -36.21 -24.98
C ILE A 557 6.55 -36.91 -24.30
N THR A 558 5.50 -37.25 -25.03
CA THR A 558 4.31 -37.96 -24.47
C THR A 558 4.59 -39.39 -23.97
N LYS A 559 5.77 -39.93 -24.30
CA LYS A 559 6.21 -41.25 -23.79
C LYS A 559 6.90 -41.15 -22.42
N ARG A 560 7.24 -39.95 -22.00
CA ARG A 560 7.87 -39.70 -20.69
C ARG A 560 6.81 -39.84 -19.60
N LYS A 561 7.18 -40.54 -18.51
CA LYS A 561 6.30 -40.73 -17.35
C LYS A 561 6.70 -39.88 -16.15
N ASP A 562 7.83 -39.25 -16.24
CA ASP A 562 8.42 -38.40 -15.21
C ASP A 562 8.04 -36.91 -15.34
N ILE A 563 7.29 -36.56 -16.38
CA ILE A 563 6.70 -35.25 -16.62
C ILE A 563 5.21 -35.36 -16.95
N GLN A 564 4.42 -34.45 -16.40
CA GLN A 564 3.02 -34.25 -16.82
C GLN A 564 2.99 -33.26 -17.97
N THR A 565 2.50 -33.69 -19.13
CA THR A 565 2.37 -32.85 -20.30
C THR A 565 1.38 -33.46 -21.29
N ASP A 566 0.58 -32.59 -21.90
CA ASP A 566 -0.27 -32.93 -23.05
C ASP A 566 0.51 -32.89 -24.38
N GLY A 567 1.80 -32.65 -24.29
CA GLY A 567 2.69 -32.42 -25.41
C GLY A 567 2.96 -30.92 -25.64
N PHE A 568 3.80 -30.62 -26.61
CA PHE A 568 4.08 -29.25 -27.01
C PHE A 568 2.89 -28.64 -27.77
N SER A 569 2.65 -27.35 -27.55
CA SER A 569 1.71 -26.57 -28.33
C SER A 569 2.31 -26.10 -29.66
N LEU A 570 1.48 -25.77 -30.61
CA LEU A 570 1.93 -25.22 -31.90
C LEU A 570 2.61 -23.86 -31.71
N ASP A 571 2.15 -23.08 -30.74
CA ASP A 571 2.74 -21.75 -30.44
C ASP A 571 4.14 -21.88 -29.86
N THR A 572 4.39 -22.82 -28.97
CA THR A 572 5.75 -23.13 -28.49
C THR A 572 6.66 -23.58 -29.65
N CYS A 573 6.15 -24.43 -30.56
CA CYS A 573 6.92 -24.86 -31.74
C CYS A 573 7.22 -23.69 -32.69
N ARG A 574 6.29 -22.77 -32.90
CA ARG A 574 6.52 -21.54 -33.69
C ARG A 574 7.60 -20.66 -33.05
N ASN A 575 7.53 -20.47 -31.73
CA ASN A 575 8.57 -19.71 -30.99
C ASN A 575 9.95 -20.37 -31.11
N MET A 576 10.02 -21.71 -31.08
CA MET A 576 11.29 -22.45 -31.28
C MET A 576 11.85 -22.22 -32.67
N VAL A 577 11.01 -22.27 -33.72
CA VAL A 577 11.43 -21.96 -35.09
C VAL A 577 11.92 -20.50 -35.19
N ASN A 578 11.14 -19.56 -34.72
CA ASN A 578 11.51 -18.12 -34.77
C ASN A 578 12.81 -17.82 -34.01
N LEU A 579 13.12 -18.54 -32.94
CA LEU A 579 14.39 -18.36 -32.20
C LEU A 579 15.63 -18.75 -33.01
N LEU A 580 15.52 -19.76 -33.89
CA LEU A 580 16.64 -20.42 -34.54
C LEU A 580 16.71 -20.27 -36.05
N ASP A 581 15.61 -19.89 -36.68
CA ASP A 581 15.52 -19.59 -38.12
C ASP A 581 16.38 -18.37 -38.46
N LYS A 582 17.60 -18.61 -38.94
CA LYS A 582 18.58 -17.55 -39.28
C LYS A 582 18.43 -17.03 -40.71
N ASP A 583 17.92 -17.84 -41.61
CA ASP A 583 17.81 -17.53 -43.01
C ASP A 583 16.44 -16.94 -43.40
N GLY A 584 15.48 -16.94 -42.44
CA GLY A 584 14.14 -16.41 -42.66
C GLY A 584 13.23 -17.31 -43.50
N SER A 585 13.54 -18.62 -43.57
CA SER A 585 12.73 -19.60 -44.34
C SER A 585 11.40 -19.93 -43.64
N GLY A 586 11.29 -19.60 -42.33
CA GLY A 586 10.15 -20.00 -41.49
C GLY A 586 10.18 -21.48 -41.08
N LYS A 587 11.31 -22.15 -41.27
CA LYS A 587 11.55 -23.55 -41.01
C LYS A 587 12.94 -23.77 -40.41
N LEU A 588 13.25 -24.98 -39.99
CA LEU A 588 14.56 -25.34 -39.45
C LEU A 588 15.33 -26.26 -40.39
N GLY A 589 16.50 -25.84 -40.81
CA GLY A 589 17.49 -26.66 -41.46
C GLY A 589 18.14 -27.64 -40.50
N MET A 590 19.00 -28.54 -40.97
CA MET A 590 19.63 -29.63 -40.19
C MET A 590 20.45 -29.08 -39.01
N VAL A 591 21.20 -28.02 -39.22
CA VAL A 591 22.06 -27.41 -38.16
C VAL A 591 21.19 -26.75 -37.09
N GLU A 592 20.17 -26.00 -37.49
CA GLU A 592 19.24 -25.33 -36.60
C GLU A 592 18.40 -26.33 -35.78
N PHE A 593 17.93 -27.39 -36.41
CA PHE A 593 17.23 -28.49 -35.74
C PHE A 593 18.17 -29.22 -34.73
N LYS A 594 19.46 -29.42 -35.04
CA LYS A 594 20.41 -29.99 -34.10
C LYS A 594 20.61 -29.09 -32.87
N ILE A 595 20.71 -27.78 -33.09
CA ILE A 595 20.83 -26.80 -32.00
C ILE A 595 19.55 -26.85 -31.12
N LEU A 596 18.36 -26.85 -31.76
CA LEU A 596 17.11 -26.95 -31.02
C LEU A 596 17.04 -28.20 -30.16
N TRP A 597 17.36 -29.36 -30.74
CA TRP A 597 17.36 -30.63 -30.02
C TRP A 597 18.27 -30.61 -28.79
N THR A 598 19.46 -30.08 -28.93
CA THR A 598 20.38 -29.92 -27.79
C THR A 598 19.82 -28.98 -26.72
N LYS A 599 19.13 -27.90 -27.11
CA LYS A 599 18.47 -26.98 -26.18
C LYS A 599 17.33 -27.67 -25.42
N ILE A 600 16.49 -28.44 -26.10
CA ILE A 600 15.39 -29.17 -25.48
C ILE A 600 15.90 -30.18 -24.44
N GLU A 601 17.05 -30.86 -24.72
CA GLU A 601 17.66 -31.76 -23.76
C GLU A 601 18.12 -31.01 -22.48
N VAL A 602 18.68 -29.79 -22.64
CA VAL A 602 19.09 -28.94 -21.53
C VAL A 602 17.85 -28.47 -20.74
N TYR A 603 16.77 -28.03 -21.43
CA TYR A 603 15.55 -27.58 -20.79
C TYR A 603 14.88 -28.71 -19.98
N LEU A 604 14.89 -29.93 -20.52
CA LEU A 604 14.36 -31.10 -19.84
C LEU A 604 15.18 -31.45 -18.58
N ASP A 605 16.51 -31.39 -18.67
CA ASP A 605 17.38 -31.63 -17.51
C ASP A 605 17.16 -30.59 -16.41
N VAL A 606 17.02 -29.31 -16.77
CA VAL A 606 16.69 -28.24 -15.84
C VAL A 606 15.33 -28.45 -15.20
N PHE A 607 14.33 -28.79 -16.01
CA PHE A 607 12.97 -29.07 -15.52
C PHE A 607 12.97 -30.22 -14.51
N CYS A 608 13.48 -31.38 -14.87
CA CYS A 608 13.49 -32.57 -14.01
C CYS A 608 14.33 -32.41 -12.73
N LYS A 609 15.41 -31.62 -12.78
CA LYS A 609 16.24 -31.35 -11.59
C LYS A 609 15.59 -30.41 -10.59
N ASN A 610 14.72 -29.53 -11.05
CA ASN A 610 14.06 -28.54 -10.20
C ASN A 610 12.62 -28.92 -9.81
N ASP A 611 12.02 -29.93 -10.45
CA ASP A 611 10.82 -30.61 -9.95
C ASP A 611 11.17 -31.45 -8.73
N LYS A 612 11.18 -30.81 -7.55
CA LYS A 612 11.68 -31.40 -6.29
C LYS A 612 10.71 -32.40 -5.69
N ASP A 613 9.41 -32.15 -5.85
CA ASP A 613 8.33 -32.99 -5.34
C ASP A 613 7.97 -34.13 -6.30
N LYS A 614 8.59 -34.14 -7.49
CA LYS A 614 8.34 -35.12 -8.57
C LYS A 614 6.90 -35.19 -9.01
N SER A 615 6.23 -34.02 -9.01
CA SER A 615 4.86 -33.87 -9.49
C SER A 615 4.75 -34.02 -11.01
N GLY A 616 5.85 -33.89 -11.73
CA GLY A 616 5.90 -33.84 -13.19
C GLY A 616 5.51 -32.47 -13.76
N THR A 617 5.24 -31.50 -12.90
CA THR A 617 5.02 -30.08 -13.21
C THR A 617 5.93 -29.22 -12.33
N MET A 618 6.13 -27.96 -12.66
CA MET A 618 6.80 -27.00 -11.78
C MET A 618 5.77 -26.16 -11.04
N SER A 619 5.89 -26.03 -9.74
CA SER A 619 5.29 -24.94 -9.02
C SER A 619 5.97 -23.61 -9.41
N SER A 620 5.29 -22.50 -9.18
CA SER A 620 5.84 -21.15 -9.43
C SER A 620 7.14 -20.88 -8.65
N MET A 621 7.29 -21.50 -7.48
CA MET A 621 8.52 -21.43 -6.67
C MET A 621 9.66 -22.21 -7.31
N GLU A 622 9.40 -23.44 -7.77
CA GLU A 622 10.40 -24.25 -8.48
C GLU A 622 10.81 -23.62 -9.79
N MET A 623 9.86 -22.96 -10.50
CA MET A 623 10.15 -22.18 -11.69
C MET A 623 11.11 -21.03 -11.40
N ARG A 624 10.90 -20.28 -10.31
CA ARG A 624 11.81 -19.22 -9.88
C ARG A 624 13.21 -19.77 -9.61
N GLU A 625 13.30 -20.84 -8.82
CA GLU A 625 14.59 -21.50 -8.55
C GLU A 625 15.23 -22.08 -9.82
N ALA A 626 14.42 -22.66 -10.71
CA ALA A 626 14.90 -23.20 -11.98
C ALA A 626 15.51 -22.11 -12.86
N ILE A 627 14.93 -20.94 -12.93
CA ILE A 627 15.46 -19.81 -13.70
C ILE A 627 16.74 -19.28 -13.06
N VAL A 628 16.76 -19.09 -11.74
CA VAL A 628 17.96 -18.63 -11.01
C VAL A 628 19.10 -19.64 -11.14
N LYS A 629 18.82 -20.96 -11.02
CA LYS A 629 19.82 -22.02 -11.18
C LYS A 629 20.15 -22.31 -12.63
N ALA A 630 19.16 -22.25 -13.53
CA ALA A 630 19.37 -22.31 -14.95
C ALA A 630 20.13 -21.07 -15.45
N GLY A 631 20.08 -19.97 -14.71
CA GLY A 631 20.94 -18.80 -14.91
C GLY A 631 22.43 -19.12 -14.90
N GLN A 632 22.86 -20.20 -14.24
CA GLN A 632 24.21 -20.73 -14.36
C GLN A 632 24.45 -21.53 -15.67
N ILE A 633 23.40 -22.07 -16.27
CA ILE A 633 23.43 -22.86 -17.52
C ILE A 633 22.84 -22.06 -18.68
N LEU A 634 21.71 -21.36 -18.46
CA LEU A 634 20.99 -20.55 -19.45
C LEU A 634 21.27 -19.04 -19.32
N CYS A 635 22.00 -18.63 -18.27
CA CYS A 635 22.48 -17.27 -18.03
C CYS A 635 21.39 -16.18 -18.05
N PHE A 636 20.21 -16.46 -17.47
CA PHE A 636 19.17 -15.45 -17.21
C PHE A 636 19.25 -14.97 -15.76
N SER A 637 19.14 -13.66 -15.56
CA SER A 637 18.83 -13.03 -14.28
C SER A 637 17.56 -12.20 -14.46
N LEU A 638 16.58 -12.39 -13.60
CA LEU A 638 15.25 -11.78 -13.74
C LEU A 638 14.78 -11.22 -12.39
N ASN A 639 14.26 -10.00 -12.42
CA ASN A 639 13.71 -9.34 -11.24
C ASN A 639 12.32 -9.85 -10.86
N ASN A 640 11.84 -9.45 -9.68
CA ASN A 640 10.53 -9.83 -9.13
C ASN A 640 9.37 -9.53 -10.09
N THR A 641 9.40 -8.39 -10.77
CA THR A 641 8.35 -8.00 -11.71
C THR A 641 8.25 -8.97 -12.90
N LEU A 642 9.37 -9.39 -13.47
CA LEU A 642 9.37 -10.37 -14.55
C LEU A 642 8.93 -11.75 -14.08
N HIS A 643 9.35 -12.18 -12.89
CA HIS A 643 8.85 -13.43 -12.29
C HIS A 643 7.33 -13.43 -12.14
N GLN A 644 6.74 -12.33 -11.67
CA GLN A 644 5.27 -12.19 -11.57
C GLN A 644 4.59 -12.30 -12.93
N ILE A 645 5.11 -11.64 -13.96
CA ILE A 645 4.57 -11.70 -15.31
C ILE A 645 4.63 -13.12 -15.86
N MET A 646 5.73 -13.84 -15.61
CA MET A 646 5.91 -15.22 -16.07
C MET A 646 4.91 -16.16 -15.41
N VAL A 647 4.75 -16.09 -14.09
CA VAL A 647 3.76 -16.88 -13.37
C VAL A 647 2.37 -16.57 -13.90
N ALA A 648 1.99 -15.30 -14.04
CA ALA A 648 0.68 -14.91 -14.54
C ALA A 648 0.40 -15.37 -15.99
N ARG A 649 1.43 -15.53 -16.82
CA ARG A 649 1.29 -15.88 -18.24
C ARG A 649 1.33 -17.39 -18.50
N TYR A 650 2.16 -18.12 -17.77
CA TYR A 650 2.53 -19.50 -18.10
C TYR A 650 2.04 -20.54 -17.08
N SER A 651 1.50 -20.13 -15.92
CA SER A 651 0.93 -21.07 -14.97
C SER A 651 -0.56 -21.33 -15.25
N ASP A 652 -1.02 -22.49 -14.82
CA ASP A 652 -2.43 -22.83 -14.76
C ASP A 652 -3.14 -22.20 -13.54
N THR A 653 -4.40 -22.55 -13.33
CA THR A 653 -5.20 -22.06 -12.18
C THR A 653 -4.68 -22.51 -10.82
N ASN A 654 -3.87 -23.57 -10.77
CA ASN A 654 -3.23 -24.09 -9.56
C ASN A 654 -1.84 -23.49 -9.33
N LEU A 655 -1.40 -22.58 -10.21
CA LEU A 655 -0.05 -21.99 -10.26
C LEU A 655 1.03 -23.05 -10.55
N THR A 656 0.68 -24.10 -11.31
CA THR A 656 1.62 -25.08 -11.83
C THR A 656 1.96 -24.80 -13.29
N ILE A 657 3.16 -25.12 -13.69
CA ILE A 657 3.74 -24.87 -15.01
C ILE A 657 4.16 -26.24 -15.56
N ASP A 658 3.54 -26.65 -16.65
CA ASP A 658 3.93 -27.87 -17.34
C ASP A 658 5.18 -27.68 -18.22
N PHE A 659 5.68 -28.74 -18.81
CA PHE A 659 6.91 -28.66 -19.58
C PHE A 659 6.78 -27.84 -20.86
N ASP A 660 5.63 -27.83 -21.53
CA ASP A 660 5.39 -26.99 -22.71
C ASP A 660 5.47 -25.49 -22.36
N ASN A 661 4.75 -25.08 -21.30
CA ASN A 661 4.75 -23.69 -20.82
C ASN A 661 6.12 -23.26 -20.31
N PHE A 662 6.86 -24.15 -19.64
CA PHE A 662 8.24 -23.89 -19.21
C PHE A 662 9.15 -23.61 -20.40
N VAL A 663 9.14 -24.50 -21.40
CA VAL A 663 9.98 -24.33 -22.60
C VAL A 663 9.55 -23.11 -23.41
N GLY A 664 8.23 -22.91 -23.58
CA GLY A 664 7.69 -21.73 -24.27
C GLY A 664 8.13 -20.41 -23.62
N CYS A 665 8.14 -20.37 -22.28
CA CYS A 665 8.65 -19.23 -21.52
C CYS A 665 10.14 -18.98 -21.79
N ILE A 666 10.98 -19.98 -21.65
CA ILE A 666 12.45 -19.85 -21.84
C ILE A 666 12.79 -19.44 -23.27
N VAL A 667 12.18 -20.07 -24.25
CA VAL A 667 12.39 -19.77 -25.69
C VAL A 667 12.00 -18.32 -26.01
N ARG A 668 10.86 -17.87 -25.49
CA ARG A 668 10.42 -16.47 -25.70
C ARG A 668 11.36 -15.47 -25.03
N LEU A 669 11.76 -15.70 -23.79
CA LEU A 669 12.74 -14.86 -23.09
C LEU A 669 14.05 -14.76 -23.89
N GLU A 670 14.60 -15.89 -24.32
CA GLU A 670 15.83 -15.91 -25.10
C GLU A 670 15.70 -15.14 -26.42
N SER A 671 14.57 -15.30 -27.11
CA SER A 671 14.29 -14.55 -28.34
C SER A 671 14.25 -13.05 -28.12
N MET A 672 13.54 -12.60 -27.07
CA MET A 672 13.43 -11.17 -26.73
C MET A 672 14.78 -10.57 -26.36
N PHE A 673 15.57 -11.25 -25.54
CA PHE A 673 16.92 -10.79 -25.16
C PHE A 673 17.89 -10.73 -26.34
N LYS A 674 17.87 -11.72 -27.22
CA LYS A 674 18.71 -11.73 -28.43
C LYS A 674 18.34 -10.56 -29.35
N THR A 675 17.06 -10.35 -29.57
CA THR A 675 16.56 -9.25 -30.39
C THR A 675 16.96 -7.89 -29.81
N PHE A 676 16.78 -7.71 -28.49
CA PHE A 676 17.19 -6.49 -27.82
C PHE A 676 18.70 -6.22 -28.00
N LYS A 677 19.54 -7.23 -27.73
CA LYS A 677 21.00 -7.11 -27.91
C LYS A 677 21.43 -6.81 -29.35
N MET A 678 20.68 -7.29 -30.34
CA MET A 678 20.96 -6.97 -31.75
C MET A 678 20.65 -5.51 -32.10
N LEU A 679 19.67 -4.92 -31.45
CA LEU A 679 19.25 -3.55 -31.67
C LEU A 679 20.00 -2.53 -30.81
N ASP A 680 20.33 -2.87 -29.57
CA ASP A 680 21.11 -2.04 -28.63
C ASP A 680 22.62 -2.14 -28.95
N LYS A 681 23.02 -1.58 -30.10
CA LYS A 681 24.42 -1.65 -30.60
C LYS A 681 25.39 -0.83 -29.76
N ASP A 682 24.93 0.26 -29.20
CA ASP A 682 25.70 1.19 -28.36
C ASP A 682 25.73 0.79 -26.87
N LYS A 683 25.01 -0.27 -26.51
CA LYS A 683 24.92 -0.83 -25.14
C LYS A 683 24.43 0.19 -24.12
N THR A 684 23.49 1.03 -24.50
CA THR A 684 22.87 2.01 -23.63
C THR A 684 21.79 1.41 -22.72
N GLY A 685 21.33 0.18 -23.01
CA GLY A 685 20.18 -0.43 -22.35
C GLY A 685 18.83 0.11 -22.83
N THR A 686 18.83 0.86 -23.94
CA THR A 686 17.63 1.43 -24.56
C THR A 686 17.63 1.17 -26.06
N ILE A 687 16.44 0.96 -26.62
CA ILE A 687 16.22 0.88 -28.07
C ILE A 687 15.06 1.80 -28.45
N GLU A 688 15.18 2.47 -29.60
CA GLU A 688 14.10 3.25 -30.18
C GLU A 688 13.40 2.42 -31.24
N LEU A 689 12.06 2.34 -31.14
CA LEU A 689 11.19 1.64 -32.09
C LEU A 689 10.06 2.56 -32.53
N ASN A 690 9.78 2.62 -33.81
CA ASN A 690 8.55 3.22 -34.27
C ASN A 690 7.36 2.29 -33.99
N PHE A 691 6.12 2.80 -34.18
CA PHE A 691 4.91 2.04 -33.86
C PHE A 691 4.79 0.72 -34.62
N PHE A 692 5.19 0.69 -35.89
CA PHE A 692 5.15 -0.51 -36.73
C PHE A 692 6.17 -1.56 -36.25
N GLU A 693 7.39 -1.15 -35.97
CA GLU A 693 8.42 -2.03 -35.42
C GLU A 693 8.00 -2.58 -34.04
N TRP A 694 7.44 -1.73 -33.18
CA TRP A 694 6.91 -2.18 -31.88
C TRP A 694 5.79 -3.21 -32.03
N LEU A 695 4.85 -3.00 -32.97
CA LEU A 695 3.81 -3.99 -33.27
C LEU A 695 4.40 -5.31 -33.74
N ASN A 696 5.38 -5.30 -34.65
CA ASN A 696 6.03 -6.52 -35.10
C ASN A 696 6.62 -7.32 -33.92
N PHE A 697 7.33 -6.65 -32.99
CA PHE A 697 7.86 -7.33 -31.81
C PHE A 697 6.78 -7.81 -30.84
N SER A 698 5.69 -7.10 -30.71
CA SER A 698 4.61 -7.50 -29.80
C SER A 698 3.79 -8.68 -30.31
N MET A 699 3.78 -8.90 -31.65
CA MET A 699 3.06 -9.99 -32.32
C MET A 699 3.91 -11.25 -32.52
N LEU A 700 5.23 -11.14 -32.48
CA LEU A 700 6.14 -12.29 -32.45
C LEU A 700 6.25 -12.86 -31.01
#